data_cf8e44dc49eb59ee37a2e1b6881f20c1
#
_entry.id   cf8e44dc49eb59ee37a2e1b6881f20c1
#
_cell.length_a   1.000
_cell.length_b   1.000
_cell.length_c   1.000
_cell.angle_alpha   90.00
_cell.angle_beta   90.00
_cell.angle_gamma   90.00
#
_symmetry.space_group_name_H-M   'P 1'
#
loop_
_entity.id
_entity.type
_entity.pdbx_description
1 polymer ?
#
loop_
_entity_poly.entity_id
_entity_poly.type
_entity_poly.pdbx_seq_one_letter_code
_entity_poly.pdbx_strand_id
1 'polypeptide(L)'
;MAKDDKGLTPMMKQFFSMKAQHPDAMLLFRCGDFYETYGEDAVESARVLGITLTRRNNGGLSGSIEMAGFPHHALDTYLPKLIRAGKRVAICDQLEDPKKKREAIKGKKGLSAMDKMVKRGITELVTPGVALSDNVLNYKENNFLAALHFGKSACGVSFLDISTGEFLTGEGTFDYVEKLFGSFQPKEVLFDRSKRRDFERYFGTRLCTFEMDDWVFTDQTARQKLLKHFGTKNLKGFGVEHLSNGVIAAGAILQYLDLTQHTQINHITSLTRIEEDKYVRMDRFTVRSLELVAPMNEGGSSLLNVIDNTITPMGGRMLRRWVVFPLKDVAVINERLDIVDHFFRASDFRNNIDEQFHQMGDLERIISRVAVGRVSPREVVQLKNALKAIELVKAECLSTNNKSLNRIGEQLNLCASLRDRIEKEINVDPPQLVAKGDVIASGYDKELDDLRSIRDNGKQYLLEIQEKEIAQTGISSLKVGFNNVFGYYLEVRNTFKNKVPEDWIRKQTLAQAERYITPELKEYEEKILGADEKILAREGQLFMELIQDMQSFIPQIQVNANLVAHLDCLLSFMKIALQQHYVRPTVDESDVLDIHQGRHPVIETQLPIGEQYVPNDVKLDTEHQQIMMITGPNMAGKSALLRQTALIVLLAQIGCFVPAERARIGIVDKIFTRVGASDNISLGESTFMVEMTEAANILNNVTTRSLVLFDELGRGTSTYDGISIAWAIVEYLHEHPKAQARTLFATHYHELNEMEKNFSRIKNYNVSVKEVDGKIIFLRKLTRGGSEHSFGIHVAEIAGMPRSIVKRANVILKELEADNSQVGSVGKTAIEHLEKSREGVQLSFFQLDDPVLTQIRDEILGLDVNNLTPVEALNKLNDIKKILNG
;
A
#
# COMPACT_ATOMS: atom_id res chain seq x y z
N MET A 1 8.25 38.74 -0.55
CA MET A 1 9.72 38.62 -0.38
C MET A 1 10.42 39.22 -1.60
N ALA A 2 10.62 40.54 -1.61
CA ALA A 2 11.31 41.26 -2.66
C ALA A 2 12.30 42.26 -1.97
N LYS A 3 13.29 41.69 -1.26
CA LYS A 3 14.45 42.44 -0.76
C LYS A 3 15.68 41.52 -0.87
N ASP A 4 16.73 42.04 -1.50
CA ASP A 4 18.11 41.54 -1.65
C ASP A 4 18.47 40.67 -2.86
N ASP A 5 18.15 41.18 -4.06
CA ASP A 5 18.67 40.63 -5.31
C ASP A 5 20.09 41.12 -5.65
N LYS A 6 20.67 42.03 -4.82
CA LYS A 6 22.01 42.59 -4.97
C LYS A 6 23.05 41.75 -4.23
N GLY A 7 23.60 40.73 -4.91
CA GLY A 7 24.70 39.91 -4.38
C GLY A 7 24.63 38.41 -4.70
N LEU A 8 23.53 37.93 -5.22
CA LEU A 8 23.40 36.51 -5.61
C LEU A 8 24.09 36.21 -6.95
N THR A 9 24.79 35.09 -7.04
CA THR A 9 25.33 34.62 -8.32
C THR A 9 24.20 34.33 -9.30
N PRO A 10 24.44 34.47 -10.63
CA PRO A 10 23.42 34.20 -11.64
C PRO A 10 22.75 32.82 -11.49
N MET A 11 23.51 31.81 -11.07
CA MET A 11 23.02 30.45 -10.83
C MET A 11 22.06 30.42 -9.63
N MET A 12 22.38 31.11 -8.52
CA MET A 12 21.49 31.16 -7.36
C MET A 12 20.20 31.93 -7.66
N LYS A 13 20.25 32.97 -8.51
CA LYS A 13 19.05 33.65 -9.00
C LYS A 13 18.14 32.70 -9.76
N GLN A 14 18.70 31.84 -10.59
CA GLN A 14 17.95 30.82 -11.31
C GLN A 14 17.35 29.79 -10.35
N PHE A 15 18.10 29.33 -9.34
CA PHE A 15 17.62 28.45 -8.29
C PHE A 15 16.43 29.04 -7.54
N PHE A 16 16.57 30.25 -6.97
CA PHE A 16 15.49 30.86 -6.21
C PHE A 16 14.27 31.20 -7.05
N SER A 17 14.44 31.56 -8.33
CA SER A 17 13.30 31.75 -9.25
C SER A 17 12.49 30.47 -9.45
N MET A 18 13.16 29.31 -9.55
CA MET A 18 12.50 28.02 -9.68
C MET A 18 11.90 27.54 -8.37
N LYS A 19 12.61 27.73 -7.25
CA LYS A 19 12.09 27.39 -5.91
C LYS A 19 10.83 28.20 -5.58
N ALA A 20 10.76 29.46 -6.01
CA ALA A 20 9.58 30.30 -5.82
C ALA A 20 8.33 29.80 -6.58
N GLN A 21 8.49 29.05 -7.65
CA GLN A 21 7.38 28.43 -8.39
C GLN A 21 6.80 27.20 -7.64
N HIS A 22 7.66 26.49 -6.88
CA HIS A 22 7.28 25.30 -6.11
C HIS A 22 7.88 25.39 -4.69
N PRO A 23 7.36 26.29 -3.85
CA PRO A 23 7.92 26.55 -2.52
C PRO A 23 7.79 25.33 -1.58
N ASP A 24 6.80 24.51 -1.81
CA ASP A 24 6.43 23.31 -1.07
C ASP A 24 7.20 22.03 -1.50
N ALA A 25 7.93 22.11 -2.64
CA ALA A 25 8.71 20.98 -3.15
C ALA A 25 10.21 21.16 -2.89
N MET A 26 10.90 20.09 -2.51
CA MET A 26 12.36 20.06 -2.44
C MET A 26 12.94 20.14 -3.86
N LEU A 27 13.77 21.13 -4.14
CA LEU A 27 14.32 21.35 -5.47
C LEU A 27 15.67 20.65 -5.64
N LEU A 28 15.71 19.59 -6.44
CA LEU A 28 16.94 18.95 -6.92
C LEU A 28 17.44 19.70 -8.15
N PHE A 29 18.44 20.57 -7.95
CA PHE A 29 18.94 21.48 -8.96
C PHE A 29 20.20 20.93 -9.64
N ARG A 30 20.16 20.64 -10.94
CA ARG A 30 21.27 20.09 -11.68
C ARG A 30 22.43 21.07 -11.84
N CYS A 31 23.57 20.75 -11.21
CA CYS A 31 24.83 21.48 -11.32
C CYS A 31 25.93 20.57 -11.86
N GLY A 32 26.17 20.60 -13.18
CA GLY A 32 27.13 19.71 -13.82
C GLY A 32 26.75 18.24 -13.60
N ASP A 33 27.62 17.49 -12.92
CA ASP A 33 27.40 16.05 -12.66
C ASP A 33 26.65 15.77 -11.34
N PHE A 34 26.13 16.80 -10.64
CA PHE A 34 25.44 16.66 -9.38
C PHE A 34 24.02 17.21 -9.44
N TYR A 35 23.12 16.63 -8.63
CA TYR A 35 21.95 17.31 -8.13
C TYR A 35 22.28 17.92 -6.77
N GLU A 36 22.06 19.22 -6.63
CA GLU A 36 22.34 19.99 -5.43
C GLU A 36 21.03 20.55 -4.85
N THR A 37 20.91 20.53 -3.54
CA THR A 37 19.86 21.19 -2.77
C THR A 37 20.48 22.30 -1.91
N TYR A 38 19.69 23.36 -1.60
CA TYR A 38 20.19 24.52 -0.87
C TYR A 38 19.24 24.95 0.24
N GLY A 39 19.80 25.58 1.31
CA GLY A 39 19.03 26.09 2.45
C GLY A 39 18.31 24.99 3.21
N GLU A 40 17.04 25.18 3.52
CA GLU A 40 16.22 24.20 4.26
C GLU A 40 16.10 22.85 3.53
N ASP A 41 16.00 22.88 2.18
CA ASP A 41 15.99 21.67 1.38
C ASP A 41 17.28 20.85 1.54
N ALA A 42 18.44 21.52 1.72
CA ALA A 42 19.73 20.85 1.93
C ALA A 42 19.80 20.17 3.31
N VAL A 43 19.34 20.85 4.35
CA VAL A 43 19.29 20.29 5.71
C VAL A 43 18.42 19.05 5.74
N GLU A 44 17.22 19.13 5.14
CA GLU A 44 16.28 18.04 5.14
C GLU A 44 16.74 16.87 4.23
N SER A 45 17.31 17.16 3.05
CA SER A 45 17.86 16.12 2.18
C SER A 45 19.03 15.39 2.83
N ALA A 46 19.92 16.11 3.50
CA ALA A 46 21.05 15.52 4.24
C ALA A 46 20.55 14.58 5.35
N ARG A 47 19.51 14.98 6.08
CA ARG A 47 18.89 14.16 7.14
C ARG A 47 18.25 12.88 6.60
N VAL A 48 17.46 12.97 5.52
CA VAL A 48 16.72 11.85 4.96
C VAL A 48 17.63 10.88 4.21
N LEU A 49 18.60 11.43 3.45
CA LEU A 49 19.47 10.61 2.58
C LEU A 49 20.72 10.10 3.31
N GLY A 50 21.06 10.65 4.48
CA GLY A 50 22.31 10.32 5.17
C GLY A 50 23.56 10.83 4.44
N ILE A 51 23.45 11.94 3.67
CA ILE A 51 24.56 12.57 2.94
C ILE A 51 25.12 13.78 3.69
N THR A 52 26.35 14.17 3.34
CA THR A 52 27.07 15.26 4.02
C THR A 52 26.43 16.61 3.74
N LEU A 53 26.08 17.35 4.79
CA LEU A 53 25.68 18.75 4.71
C LEU A 53 26.95 19.62 4.65
N THR A 54 27.06 20.44 3.63
CA THR A 54 28.18 21.37 3.40
C THR A 54 27.68 22.82 3.33
N ARG A 55 28.55 23.76 3.12
CA ARG A 55 28.22 25.18 2.91
C ARG A 55 28.85 25.68 1.63
N ARG A 56 28.06 26.40 0.84
CA ARG A 56 28.52 27.07 -0.40
C ARG A 56 28.59 28.56 -0.21
N ASN A 57 29.73 29.16 -0.58
CA ASN A 57 29.89 30.60 -0.56
C ASN A 57 29.16 31.24 -1.75
N ASN A 58 28.24 32.18 -1.51
CA ASN A 58 27.43 32.81 -2.55
C ASN A 58 28.12 33.98 -3.27
N GLY A 59 29.38 34.30 -2.95
CA GLY A 59 30.16 35.38 -3.58
C GLY A 59 29.50 36.75 -3.39
N GLY A 60 29.82 37.49 -2.32
CA GLY A 60 29.25 38.80 -2.00
C GLY A 60 28.73 38.94 -0.57
N LEU A 61 27.97 39.98 -0.29
CA LEU A 61 27.45 40.37 1.05
C LEU A 61 26.45 39.37 1.70
N SER A 62 26.05 38.32 1.00
CA SER A 62 24.95 37.40 1.43
C SER A 62 25.38 36.11 2.16
N GLY A 63 26.67 35.99 2.54
CA GLY A 63 27.11 34.85 3.35
C GLY A 63 27.15 33.48 2.66
N SER A 64 27.32 32.42 3.45
CA SER A 64 27.27 31.02 2.98
C SER A 64 25.86 30.45 3.15
N ILE A 65 25.43 29.61 2.20
CA ILE A 65 24.16 28.82 2.24
C ILE A 65 24.48 27.35 2.44
N GLU A 66 23.65 26.65 3.22
CA GLU A 66 23.71 25.21 3.37
C GLU A 66 23.50 24.55 2.01
N MET A 67 24.26 23.48 1.75
CA MET A 67 24.21 22.71 0.52
C MET A 67 24.39 21.22 0.81
N ALA A 68 23.59 20.39 0.18
CA ALA A 68 23.79 18.96 0.10
C ALA A 68 23.61 18.52 -1.36
N GLY A 69 24.27 17.45 -1.77
CA GLY A 69 24.15 16.99 -3.15
C GLY A 69 24.67 15.57 -3.34
N PHE A 70 24.26 14.99 -4.45
CA PHE A 70 24.66 13.65 -4.88
C PHE A 70 24.87 13.62 -6.39
N PRO A 71 25.66 12.65 -6.92
CA PRO A 71 25.89 12.52 -8.36
C PRO A 71 24.58 12.27 -9.13
N HIS A 72 24.41 12.94 -10.26
CA HIS A 72 23.15 12.87 -11.02
C HIS A 72 22.78 11.44 -11.46
N HIS A 73 23.75 10.60 -11.77
CA HIS A 73 23.51 9.20 -12.13
C HIS A 73 23.00 8.34 -10.97
N ALA A 74 23.06 8.86 -9.74
CA ALA A 74 22.53 8.22 -8.55
C ALA A 74 21.09 8.67 -8.19
N LEU A 75 20.41 9.42 -9.06
CA LEU A 75 19.04 9.90 -8.85
C LEU A 75 18.10 8.73 -8.49
N ASP A 76 18.18 7.63 -9.24
CA ASP A 76 17.35 6.44 -9.02
C ASP A 76 17.57 5.76 -7.65
N THR A 77 18.68 6.04 -6.98
CA THR A 77 18.98 5.54 -5.63
C THR A 77 18.46 6.48 -4.53
N TYR A 78 18.55 7.79 -4.74
CA TYR A 78 18.25 8.79 -3.71
C TYR A 78 16.83 9.33 -3.78
N LEU A 79 16.25 9.52 -4.97
CA LEU A 79 14.88 9.99 -5.15
C LEU A 79 13.85 9.10 -4.41
N PRO A 80 13.91 7.76 -4.49
CA PRO A 80 13.00 6.89 -3.76
C PRO A 80 12.99 7.11 -2.25
N LYS A 81 14.15 7.41 -1.65
CA LYS A 81 14.25 7.66 -0.22
C LYS A 81 13.54 8.96 0.19
N LEU A 82 13.64 10.00 -0.64
CA LEU A 82 12.94 11.26 -0.41
C LEU A 82 11.42 11.09 -0.54
N ILE A 83 10.97 10.42 -1.58
CA ILE A 83 9.54 10.17 -1.82
C ILE A 83 8.93 9.30 -0.72
N ARG A 84 9.61 8.22 -0.30
CA ARG A 84 9.17 7.37 0.84
C ARG A 84 9.13 8.12 2.17
N ALA A 85 9.97 9.15 2.32
CA ALA A 85 9.92 10.06 3.48
C ALA A 85 8.79 11.12 3.36
N GLY A 86 7.88 10.99 2.39
CA GLY A 86 6.75 11.88 2.17
C GLY A 86 7.13 13.23 1.56
N LYS A 87 8.32 13.38 0.95
CA LYS A 87 8.76 14.65 0.36
C LYS A 87 8.28 14.77 -1.09
N ARG A 88 7.85 15.97 -1.45
CA ARG A 88 7.60 16.38 -2.83
C ARG A 88 8.92 16.88 -3.42
N VAL A 89 9.30 16.41 -4.59
CA VAL A 89 10.61 16.68 -5.18
C VAL A 89 10.44 17.23 -6.59
N ALA A 90 10.95 18.44 -6.82
CA ALA A 90 11.04 19.06 -8.13
C ALA A 90 12.42 18.74 -8.74
N ILE A 91 12.45 18.05 -9.86
CA ILE A 91 13.68 17.74 -10.59
C ILE A 91 13.92 18.85 -11.60
N CYS A 92 15.04 19.54 -11.44
CA CYS A 92 15.45 20.62 -12.33
C CYS A 92 16.69 20.24 -13.13
N ASP A 93 16.51 20.01 -14.42
CA ASP A 93 17.55 19.61 -15.34
C ASP A 93 18.05 20.75 -16.26
N GLN A 94 19.18 20.50 -16.90
CA GLN A 94 19.74 21.38 -17.92
C GLN A 94 19.02 21.14 -19.25
N LEU A 95 18.34 22.16 -19.76
CA LEU A 95 17.58 22.10 -21.02
C LEU A 95 18.46 22.32 -22.27
N GLU A 96 19.73 22.69 -22.06
CA GLU A 96 20.69 22.95 -23.11
C GLU A 96 21.99 22.18 -22.84
N ASP A 97 22.62 21.64 -23.91
CA ASP A 97 23.93 21.02 -23.82
C ASP A 97 25.00 22.08 -23.48
N PRO A 98 25.74 21.94 -22.38
CA PRO A 98 26.79 22.89 -21.99
C PRO A 98 27.90 23.06 -23.02
N LYS A 99 28.24 22.00 -23.80
CA LYS A 99 29.27 22.03 -24.86
C LYS A 99 28.79 22.85 -26.04
N LYS A 100 27.60 22.54 -26.57
CA LYS A 100 26.99 23.28 -27.70
C LYS A 100 26.74 24.75 -27.32
N LYS A 101 26.33 25.04 -26.09
CA LYS A 101 26.15 26.41 -25.57
C LYS A 101 27.47 27.18 -25.57
N ARG A 102 28.56 26.58 -25.06
CA ARG A 102 29.91 27.20 -25.06
C ARG A 102 30.39 27.53 -26.48
N GLU A 103 30.17 26.63 -27.45
CA GLU A 103 30.51 26.85 -28.85
C GLU A 103 29.67 27.97 -29.48
N ALA A 104 28.38 28.01 -29.24
CA ALA A 104 27.45 29.03 -29.75
C ALA A 104 27.72 30.45 -29.21
N ILE A 105 28.39 30.56 -28.06
CA ILE A 105 28.73 31.83 -27.40
C ILE A 105 30.15 32.27 -27.76
N LYS A 106 31.01 31.37 -28.25
CA LYS A 106 32.40 31.64 -28.55
C LYS A 106 32.50 32.74 -29.63
N GLY A 107 33.02 33.91 -29.23
CA GLY A 107 33.20 35.08 -30.14
C GLY A 107 32.06 36.13 -30.08
N LYS A 108 30.95 35.92 -29.41
CA LYS A 108 29.88 36.92 -29.23
C LYS A 108 30.25 37.91 -28.10
N LYS A 109 30.41 39.21 -28.43
CA LYS A 109 30.64 40.30 -27.44
C LYS A 109 29.30 40.89 -26.96
N GLY A 110 29.20 41.25 -25.69
CA GLY A 110 28.03 41.95 -25.14
C GLY A 110 26.97 41.08 -24.47
N LEU A 111 27.18 39.75 -24.33
CA LEU A 111 26.28 38.88 -23.64
C LEU A 111 26.33 39.07 -22.13
N SER A 112 25.15 39.13 -21.49
CA SER A 112 25.02 39.19 -20.03
C SER A 112 25.52 37.89 -19.37
N ALA A 113 25.79 37.93 -18.06
CA ALA A 113 26.16 36.74 -17.30
C ALA A 113 25.05 35.66 -17.32
N MET A 114 23.79 36.05 -17.43
CA MET A 114 22.64 35.16 -17.56
C MET A 114 22.56 34.48 -18.94
N ASP A 115 22.86 35.24 -20.02
CA ASP A 115 22.83 34.68 -21.40
C ASP A 115 23.92 33.60 -21.62
N LYS A 116 25.00 33.70 -20.85
CA LYS A 116 26.12 32.73 -20.87
C LYS A 116 25.83 31.45 -20.11
N MET A 117 24.81 31.44 -19.28
CA MET A 117 24.46 30.31 -18.44
C MET A 117 23.58 29.30 -19.18
N VAL A 118 23.77 28.03 -18.89
CA VAL A 118 22.90 26.94 -19.36
C VAL A 118 21.51 27.15 -18.78
N LYS A 119 20.49 27.15 -19.64
CA LYS A 119 19.10 27.19 -19.21
C LYS A 119 18.75 25.88 -18.50
N ARG A 120 18.05 26.02 -17.39
CA ARG A 120 17.50 24.93 -16.60
C ARG A 120 16.00 25.11 -16.50
N GLY A 121 15.30 23.99 -16.30
CA GLY A 121 13.85 23.98 -16.08
C GLY A 121 13.47 22.80 -15.24
N ILE A 122 12.32 22.91 -14.57
CA ILE A 122 11.72 21.78 -13.86
C ILE A 122 11.17 20.84 -14.93
N THR A 123 11.71 19.63 -14.97
CA THR A 123 11.33 18.60 -15.94
C THR A 123 10.28 17.66 -15.38
N GLU A 124 10.23 17.54 -14.06
CA GLU A 124 9.29 16.66 -13.37
C GLU A 124 9.09 17.09 -11.92
N LEU A 125 7.85 16.99 -11.43
CA LEU A 125 7.53 17.12 -10.03
C LEU A 125 7.03 15.76 -9.51
N VAL A 126 7.90 15.05 -8.80
CA VAL A 126 7.60 13.73 -8.24
C VAL A 126 7.07 13.89 -6.83
N THR A 127 5.91 13.29 -6.56
CA THR A 127 5.28 13.29 -5.24
C THR A 127 4.93 11.86 -4.82
N PRO A 128 4.62 11.60 -3.55
CA PRO A 128 4.26 10.25 -3.10
C PRO A 128 3.11 9.62 -3.89
N GLY A 129 2.12 10.42 -4.33
CA GLY A 129 0.93 9.95 -5.05
C GLY A 129 1.11 9.79 -6.55
N VAL A 130 2.14 10.41 -7.19
CA VAL A 130 2.33 10.39 -8.66
C VAL A 130 3.68 9.81 -9.08
N ALA A 131 4.24 8.91 -8.29
CA ALA A 131 5.47 8.21 -8.62
C ALA A 131 5.24 7.13 -9.69
N LEU A 132 6.10 7.08 -10.72
CA LEU A 132 6.07 6.08 -11.80
C LEU A 132 7.26 5.10 -11.77
N SER A 133 8.32 5.44 -11.02
CA SER A 133 9.54 4.62 -10.97
C SER A 133 9.35 3.39 -10.08
N ASP A 134 9.69 2.20 -10.59
CA ASP A 134 9.64 0.94 -9.84
C ASP A 134 10.51 0.96 -8.57
N ASN A 135 11.58 1.76 -8.54
CA ASN A 135 12.43 1.93 -7.35
C ASN A 135 11.69 2.60 -6.17
N VAL A 136 10.62 3.36 -6.47
CA VAL A 136 9.75 4.01 -5.47
C VAL A 136 8.60 3.10 -5.07
N LEU A 137 8.04 2.38 -6.03
CA LEU A 137 6.79 1.63 -5.91
C LEU A 137 7.03 0.23 -5.31
N ASN A 138 6.07 -0.25 -4.52
CA ASN A 138 5.98 -1.66 -4.18
C ASN A 138 5.32 -2.41 -5.34
N TYR A 139 5.86 -3.56 -5.71
CA TYR A 139 5.43 -4.25 -6.92
C TYR A 139 4.01 -4.88 -6.82
N LYS A 140 3.59 -5.36 -5.64
CA LYS A 140 2.25 -5.92 -5.38
C LYS A 140 1.28 -4.94 -4.70
N GLU A 141 1.60 -3.64 -4.66
CA GLU A 141 0.73 -2.61 -4.08
C GLU A 141 0.44 -1.51 -5.10
N ASN A 142 -0.77 -0.95 -5.01
CA ASN A 142 -1.12 0.26 -5.73
C ASN A 142 -0.52 1.50 -5.06
N ASN A 143 -0.26 2.53 -5.86
CA ASN A 143 0.22 3.82 -5.39
C ASN A 143 -0.84 4.89 -5.62
N PHE A 144 -1.89 4.89 -4.78
CA PHE A 144 -3.01 5.79 -4.98
C PHE A 144 -2.72 7.22 -4.56
N LEU A 145 -2.99 8.15 -5.48
CA LEU A 145 -3.31 9.54 -5.24
C LEU A 145 -4.82 9.63 -4.99
N ALA A 146 -5.27 10.27 -3.91
CA ALA A 146 -6.68 10.50 -3.65
C ALA A 146 -7.04 11.99 -3.75
N ALA A 147 -8.29 12.28 -4.11
CA ALA A 147 -8.88 13.60 -3.93
C ALA A 147 -10.19 13.50 -3.15
N LEU A 148 -10.43 14.45 -2.27
CA LEU A 148 -11.61 14.52 -1.43
C LEU A 148 -12.33 15.85 -1.63
N HIS A 149 -13.63 15.79 -1.97
CA HIS A 149 -14.52 16.95 -2.03
C HIS A 149 -15.58 16.88 -0.94
N PHE A 150 -15.66 17.92 -0.12
CA PHE A 150 -16.66 18.05 0.95
C PHE A 150 -17.94 18.71 0.39
N GLY A 151 -18.91 17.89 -0.01
CA GLY A 151 -20.23 18.38 -0.42
C GLY A 151 -21.13 18.72 0.77
N LYS A 152 -22.32 19.24 0.50
CA LYS A 152 -23.30 19.67 1.54
C LYS A 152 -23.89 18.49 2.33
N SER A 153 -24.18 17.37 1.69
CA SER A 153 -24.82 16.19 2.28
C SER A 153 -24.03 14.91 2.13
N ALA A 154 -23.06 14.90 1.21
CA ALA A 154 -22.21 13.74 0.93
C ALA A 154 -20.83 14.21 0.51
N CYS A 155 -19.82 13.38 0.72
CA CYS A 155 -18.45 13.59 0.25
C CYS A 155 -18.20 12.82 -1.04
N GLY A 156 -17.48 13.45 -1.96
CA GLY A 156 -16.94 12.79 -3.13
C GLY A 156 -15.48 12.41 -2.92
N VAL A 157 -15.11 11.22 -3.36
CA VAL A 157 -13.74 10.75 -3.30
C VAL A 157 -13.35 10.13 -4.63
N SER A 158 -12.09 10.31 -5.00
CA SER A 158 -11.53 9.65 -6.17
C SER A 158 -10.12 9.18 -5.88
N PHE A 159 -9.72 8.04 -6.48
CA PHE A 159 -8.41 7.42 -6.33
C PHE A 159 -7.83 7.16 -7.71
N LEU A 160 -6.58 7.54 -7.92
CA LEU A 160 -5.84 7.27 -9.14
C LEU A 160 -4.50 6.63 -8.81
N ASP A 161 -4.21 5.49 -9.40
CA ASP A 161 -2.85 4.96 -9.50
C ASP A 161 -2.30 5.27 -10.90
N ILE A 162 -1.46 6.29 -10.99
CA ILE A 162 -0.87 6.70 -12.27
C ILE A 162 0.06 5.62 -12.85
N SER A 163 0.61 4.73 -12.02
CA SER A 163 1.52 3.68 -12.47
C SER A 163 0.81 2.52 -13.17
N THR A 164 -0.51 2.36 -12.94
CA THR A 164 -1.33 1.30 -13.55
C THR A 164 -2.44 1.85 -14.46
N GLY A 165 -2.80 3.14 -14.29
CA GLY A 165 -3.93 3.77 -14.97
C GLY A 165 -5.28 3.48 -14.31
N GLU A 166 -5.31 2.84 -13.13
CA GLU A 166 -6.54 2.57 -12.39
C GLU A 166 -7.12 3.87 -11.80
N PHE A 167 -8.31 4.26 -12.24
CA PHE A 167 -8.98 5.47 -11.81
C PHE A 167 -10.39 5.17 -11.29
N LEU A 168 -10.59 5.40 -10.00
CA LEU A 168 -11.80 5.04 -9.27
C LEU A 168 -12.46 6.29 -8.70
N THR A 169 -13.79 6.32 -8.64
CA THR A 169 -14.53 7.40 -7.98
C THR A 169 -15.76 6.89 -7.24
N GLY A 170 -16.10 7.56 -6.15
CA GLY A 170 -17.26 7.25 -5.33
C GLY A 170 -17.80 8.50 -4.63
N GLU A 171 -19.03 8.38 -4.13
CA GLU A 171 -19.71 9.41 -3.36
C GLU A 171 -20.50 8.75 -2.23
N GLY A 172 -20.48 9.32 -1.04
CA GLY A 172 -21.18 8.78 0.11
C GLY A 172 -21.00 9.60 1.39
N THR A 173 -21.35 9.00 2.52
CA THR A 173 -21.16 9.61 3.84
C THR A 173 -19.69 9.71 4.22
N PHE A 174 -19.37 10.51 5.23
CA PHE A 174 -17.98 10.58 5.74
C PHE A 174 -17.44 9.22 6.16
N ASP A 175 -18.25 8.42 6.87
CA ASP A 175 -17.87 7.06 7.29
C ASP A 175 -17.53 6.15 6.11
N TYR A 176 -18.28 6.28 5.02
CA TYR A 176 -17.99 5.53 3.79
C TYR A 176 -16.66 5.95 3.17
N VAL A 177 -16.41 7.25 3.09
CA VAL A 177 -15.14 7.77 2.55
C VAL A 177 -13.96 7.37 3.44
N GLU A 178 -14.13 7.45 4.77
CA GLU A 178 -13.10 7.01 5.73
C GLU A 178 -12.76 5.51 5.56
N LYS A 179 -13.79 4.67 5.34
CA LYS A 179 -13.61 3.25 4.98
C LYS A 179 -12.76 3.10 3.71
N LEU A 180 -13.09 3.84 2.65
CA LEU A 180 -12.34 3.77 1.39
C LEU A 180 -10.89 4.20 1.59
N PHE A 181 -10.62 5.24 2.39
CA PHE A 181 -9.25 5.64 2.74
C PHE A 181 -8.50 4.53 3.49
N GLY A 182 -9.15 3.87 4.44
CA GLY A 182 -8.59 2.71 5.14
C GLY A 182 -8.28 1.53 4.22
N SER A 183 -9.13 1.33 3.21
CA SER A 183 -9.01 0.23 2.24
C SER A 183 -7.95 0.47 1.16
N PHE A 184 -7.96 1.65 0.54
CA PHE A 184 -7.05 2.02 -0.55
C PHE A 184 -5.71 2.58 -0.06
N GLN A 185 -5.64 3.07 1.18
CA GLN A 185 -4.41 3.62 1.80
C GLN A 185 -3.65 4.58 0.88
N PRO A 186 -4.27 5.70 0.46
CA PRO A 186 -3.65 6.62 -0.47
C PRO A 186 -2.34 7.17 0.08
N LYS A 187 -1.35 7.33 -0.79
CA LYS A 187 -0.03 7.85 -0.44
C LYS A 187 -0.01 9.38 -0.39
N GLU A 188 -0.96 10.02 -1.07
CA GLU A 188 -1.13 11.48 -1.06
C GLU A 188 -2.63 11.81 -1.24
N VAL A 189 -3.09 12.88 -0.59
CA VAL A 189 -4.49 13.29 -0.60
C VAL A 189 -4.62 14.76 -0.96
N LEU A 190 -5.48 15.03 -1.94
CA LEU A 190 -5.83 16.36 -2.42
C LEU A 190 -7.16 16.83 -1.81
N PHE A 191 -7.23 18.06 -1.37
CA PHE A 191 -8.49 18.67 -0.92
C PHE A 191 -8.46 20.19 -1.05
N ASP A 192 -9.63 20.82 -0.95
CA ASP A 192 -9.79 22.27 -0.97
C ASP A 192 -9.17 22.91 0.30
N ARG A 193 -8.27 23.89 0.12
CA ARG A 193 -7.57 24.61 1.19
C ARG A 193 -8.53 25.17 2.24
N SER A 194 -9.71 25.64 1.85
CA SER A 194 -10.73 26.15 2.77
C SER A 194 -11.26 25.09 3.73
N LYS A 195 -11.09 23.79 3.41
CA LYS A 195 -11.60 22.62 4.15
C LYS A 195 -10.56 21.93 5.03
N ARG A 196 -9.42 22.56 5.25
CA ARG A 196 -8.33 21.99 6.05
C ARG A 196 -8.76 21.53 7.44
N ARG A 197 -9.57 22.35 8.15
CA ARG A 197 -10.06 22.01 9.49
C ARG A 197 -10.99 20.81 9.47
N ASP A 198 -11.87 20.73 8.46
CA ASP A 198 -12.77 19.60 8.28
C ASP A 198 -11.96 18.34 7.99
N PHE A 199 -10.95 18.41 7.11
CA PHE A 199 -10.08 17.29 6.80
C PHE A 199 -9.31 16.79 8.03
N GLU A 200 -8.63 17.67 8.77
CA GLU A 200 -7.85 17.30 9.95
C GLU A 200 -8.73 16.68 11.07
N ARG A 201 -9.98 17.13 11.20
CA ARG A 201 -10.94 16.59 12.14
C ARG A 201 -11.30 15.12 11.86
N TYR A 202 -11.50 14.75 10.57
CA TYR A 202 -11.95 13.41 10.19
C TYR A 202 -10.81 12.43 9.93
N PHE A 203 -9.71 12.90 9.32
CA PHE A 203 -8.61 12.05 8.85
C PHE A 203 -7.30 12.24 9.62
N GLY A 204 -7.26 13.21 10.54
CA GLY A 204 -6.04 13.54 11.30
C GLY A 204 -4.96 14.21 10.45
N THR A 205 -3.73 14.25 10.98
CA THR A 205 -2.58 14.97 10.38
C THR A 205 -1.48 14.03 9.86
N ARG A 206 -1.69 12.72 9.85
CA ARG A 206 -0.66 11.72 9.48
C ARG A 206 -0.54 11.47 7.98
N LEU A 207 -1.57 11.81 7.21
CA LEU A 207 -1.57 11.61 5.77
C LEU A 207 -0.72 12.69 5.07
N CYS A 208 -0.03 12.29 3.99
CA CYS A 208 0.61 13.24 3.10
C CYS A 208 -0.49 13.99 2.33
N THR A 209 -0.56 15.31 2.47
CA THR A 209 -1.65 16.11 1.89
C THR A 209 -1.14 17.23 1.00
N PHE A 210 -1.95 17.60 0.01
CA PHE A 210 -1.74 18.79 -0.80
C PHE A 210 -3.04 19.59 -0.93
N GLU A 211 -3.00 20.86 -0.54
CA GLU A 211 -4.12 21.78 -0.57
C GLU A 211 -4.19 22.48 -1.92
N MET A 212 -5.34 22.43 -2.56
CA MET A 212 -5.59 23.12 -3.82
C MET A 212 -6.59 24.27 -3.62
N ASP A 213 -6.64 25.17 -4.58
CA ASP A 213 -7.55 26.30 -4.54
C ASP A 213 -9.00 25.85 -4.82
N ASP A 214 -9.98 26.55 -4.29
CA ASP A 214 -11.42 26.25 -4.32
C ASP A 214 -12.00 26.11 -5.74
N TRP A 215 -11.51 26.91 -6.70
CA TRP A 215 -11.97 26.86 -8.08
C TRP A 215 -11.75 25.50 -8.77
N VAL A 216 -10.79 24.73 -8.29
CA VAL A 216 -10.53 23.36 -8.79
C VAL A 216 -11.66 22.41 -8.43
N PHE A 217 -12.26 22.60 -7.25
CA PHE A 217 -13.35 21.77 -6.73
C PHE A 217 -14.74 22.28 -7.15
N THR A 218 -14.88 22.63 -8.44
CA THR A 218 -16.16 23.03 -9.03
C THR A 218 -16.62 22.01 -10.07
N ASP A 219 -17.95 21.79 -10.16
CA ASP A 219 -18.52 20.81 -11.11
C ASP A 219 -18.17 21.16 -12.56
N GLN A 220 -18.21 22.45 -12.92
CA GLN A 220 -17.90 22.91 -14.28
C GLN A 220 -16.47 22.59 -14.67
N THR A 221 -15.48 22.95 -13.82
CA THR A 221 -14.05 22.69 -14.09
C THR A 221 -13.78 21.20 -14.18
N ALA A 222 -14.31 20.41 -13.24
CA ALA A 222 -14.11 18.97 -13.17
C ALA A 222 -14.66 18.26 -14.41
N ARG A 223 -15.93 18.55 -14.79
CA ARG A 223 -16.55 17.94 -15.98
C ARG A 223 -15.82 18.31 -17.25
N GLN A 224 -15.49 19.58 -17.43
CA GLN A 224 -14.73 20.03 -18.61
C GLN A 224 -13.41 19.27 -18.74
N LYS A 225 -12.70 19.09 -17.64
CA LYS A 225 -11.41 18.39 -17.59
C LYS A 225 -11.55 16.91 -17.94
N LEU A 226 -12.51 16.21 -17.32
CA LEU A 226 -12.78 14.79 -17.56
C LEU A 226 -13.26 14.53 -18.99
N LEU A 227 -14.21 15.34 -19.51
CA LEU A 227 -14.70 15.20 -20.88
C LEU A 227 -13.61 15.42 -21.91
N LYS A 228 -12.72 16.39 -21.67
CA LYS A 228 -11.55 16.63 -22.53
C LYS A 228 -10.57 15.45 -22.50
N HIS A 229 -10.29 14.90 -21.30
CA HIS A 229 -9.36 13.80 -21.15
C HIS A 229 -9.86 12.52 -21.83
N PHE A 230 -11.12 12.15 -21.61
CA PHE A 230 -11.69 10.92 -22.19
C PHE A 230 -12.22 11.10 -23.63
N GLY A 231 -12.20 12.32 -24.18
CA GLY A 231 -12.71 12.60 -25.54
C GLY A 231 -14.21 12.34 -25.72
N THR A 232 -15.01 12.48 -24.64
CA THR A 232 -16.44 12.14 -24.61
C THR A 232 -17.33 13.38 -24.45
N LYS A 233 -18.60 13.26 -24.82
CA LYS A 233 -19.58 14.34 -24.64
C LYS A 233 -20.30 14.33 -23.30
N ASN A 234 -20.27 13.21 -22.58
CA ASN A 234 -20.86 13.02 -21.25
C ASN A 234 -20.16 11.87 -20.52
N LEU A 235 -20.44 11.73 -19.24
CA LEU A 235 -19.83 10.68 -18.38
C LEU A 235 -20.76 9.48 -18.15
N LYS A 236 -21.87 9.37 -18.88
CA LYS A 236 -22.87 8.29 -18.73
C LYS A 236 -22.25 6.92 -19.00
N GLY A 237 -21.38 6.81 -20.01
CA GLY A 237 -20.70 5.55 -20.36
C GLY A 237 -19.82 4.99 -19.23
N PHE A 238 -19.35 5.83 -18.31
CA PHE A 238 -18.59 5.44 -17.13
C PHE A 238 -19.46 5.16 -15.90
N GLY A 239 -20.79 5.39 -15.98
CA GLY A 239 -21.73 5.19 -14.87
C GLY A 239 -21.61 6.23 -13.73
N VAL A 240 -20.90 7.34 -13.95
CA VAL A 240 -20.56 8.34 -12.92
C VAL A 240 -21.29 9.69 -13.10
N GLU A 241 -22.18 9.82 -14.10
CA GLU A 241 -22.87 11.08 -14.43
C GLU A 241 -23.61 11.70 -13.24
N HIS A 242 -24.13 10.86 -12.33
CA HIS A 242 -24.92 11.28 -11.17
C HIS A 242 -24.08 11.54 -9.91
N LEU A 243 -22.78 11.22 -9.92
CA LEU A 243 -21.88 11.39 -8.78
C LEU A 243 -21.26 12.79 -8.79
N SER A 244 -22.06 13.83 -8.49
CA SER A 244 -21.57 15.22 -8.59
C SER A 244 -20.29 15.46 -7.78
N ASN A 245 -20.26 15.04 -6.50
CA ASN A 245 -19.09 15.25 -5.64
C ASN A 245 -17.93 14.33 -6.05
N GLY A 246 -18.21 13.08 -6.46
CA GLY A 246 -17.19 12.15 -6.96
C GLY A 246 -16.53 12.65 -8.25
N VAL A 247 -17.31 13.21 -9.18
CA VAL A 247 -16.81 13.81 -10.42
C VAL A 247 -15.93 15.02 -10.13
N ILE A 248 -16.30 15.87 -9.15
CA ILE A 248 -15.47 17.00 -8.70
C ILE A 248 -14.12 16.50 -8.18
N ALA A 249 -14.12 15.48 -7.33
CA ALA A 249 -12.88 14.88 -6.82
C ALA A 249 -12.01 14.28 -7.95
N ALA A 250 -12.61 13.58 -8.92
CA ALA A 250 -11.89 13.03 -10.07
C ALA A 250 -11.27 14.13 -10.95
N GLY A 251 -12.00 15.22 -11.18
CA GLY A 251 -11.50 16.39 -11.92
C GLY A 251 -10.31 17.06 -11.23
N ALA A 252 -10.33 17.14 -9.89
CA ALA A 252 -9.24 17.69 -9.09
C ALA A 252 -7.95 16.87 -9.25
N ILE A 253 -8.03 15.54 -9.34
CA ILE A 253 -6.88 14.67 -9.63
C ILE A 253 -6.27 15.03 -10.98
N LEU A 254 -7.08 15.11 -12.06
CA LEU A 254 -6.55 15.44 -13.38
C LEU A 254 -5.95 16.86 -13.43
N GLN A 255 -6.50 17.81 -12.67
CA GLN A 255 -5.92 19.14 -12.56
C GLN A 255 -4.59 19.13 -11.83
N TYR A 256 -4.45 18.28 -10.80
CA TYR A 256 -3.19 18.09 -10.09
C TYR A 256 -2.10 17.47 -10.97
N LEU A 257 -2.47 16.52 -11.85
CA LEU A 257 -1.52 15.95 -12.81
C LEU A 257 -0.95 17.01 -13.77
N ASP A 258 -1.77 17.99 -14.19
CA ASP A 258 -1.25 19.11 -14.98
C ASP A 258 -0.27 19.98 -14.16
N LEU A 259 -0.58 20.27 -12.89
CA LEU A 259 0.28 21.05 -12.00
C LEU A 259 1.62 20.35 -11.75
N THR A 260 1.61 19.03 -11.75
CA THR A 260 2.82 18.19 -11.57
C THR A 260 3.50 17.83 -12.90
N GLN A 261 3.04 18.43 -14.02
CA GLN A 261 3.57 18.26 -15.37
C GLN A 261 3.45 16.83 -15.96
N HIS A 262 2.51 16.04 -15.43
CA HIS A 262 2.16 14.74 -16.00
C HIS A 262 1.11 14.91 -17.10
N THR A 263 1.52 15.28 -18.31
CA THR A 263 0.62 15.58 -19.43
C THR A 263 0.32 14.39 -20.34
N GLN A 264 1.22 13.40 -20.37
CA GLN A 264 1.06 12.18 -21.16
C GLN A 264 0.43 11.07 -20.31
N ILE A 265 -0.90 11.08 -20.20
CA ILE A 265 -1.69 10.18 -19.35
C ILE A 265 -2.71 9.35 -20.14
N ASN A 266 -2.39 9.02 -21.41
CA ASN A 266 -3.28 8.30 -22.31
C ASN A 266 -3.63 6.87 -21.85
N HIS A 267 -2.87 6.31 -20.91
CA HIS A 267 -3.15 5.02 -20.28
C HIS A 267 -4.28 5.08 -19.22
N ILE A 268 -4.71 6.27 -18.80
CA ILE A 268 -5.91 6.44 -17.99
C ILE A 268 -7.12 6.45 -18.92
N THR A 269 -7.61 5.25 -19.26
CA THR A 269 -8.61 5.04 -20.31
C THR A 269 -10.05 5.02 -19.79
N SER A 270 -10.23 4.86 -18.47
CA SER A 270 -11.55 4.73 -17.85
C SER A 270 -11.61 5.35 -16.46
N LEU A 271 -12.83 5.72 -16.05
CA LEU A 271 -13.17 6.13 -14.69
C LEU A 271 -14.22 5.17 -14.16
N THR A 272 -13.87 4.36 -13.17
CA THR A 272 -14.73 3.32 -12.64
C THR A 272 -15.42 3.79 -11.36
N ARG A 273 -16.75 3.59 -11.30
CA ARG A 273 -17.52 3.84 -10.08
C ARG A 273 -17.25 2.75 -9.03
N ILE A 274 -17.00 3.18 -7.79
CA ILE A 274 -16.97 2.29 -6.63
C ILE A 274 -18.41 2.07 -6.19
N GLU A 275 -18.98 0.91 -6.47
CA GLU A 275 -20.36 0.55 -6.14
C GLU A 275 -20.42 -0.15 -4.79
N GLU A 276 -20.86 0.57 -3.74
CA GLU A 276 -20.95 0.00 -2.38
C GLU A 276 -21.88 -1.23 -2.33
N ASP A 277 -22.93 -1.22 -3.14
CA ASP A 277 -23.97 -2.26 -3.13
C ASP A 277 -23.50 -3.62 -3.65
N LYS A 278 -22.40 -3.66 -4.42
CA LYS A 278 -21.85 -4.92 -4.96
C LYS A 278 -20.98 -5.70 -3.99
N TYR A 279 -20.49 -5.04 -2.94
CA TYR A 279 -19.50 -5.60 -2.03
C TYR A 279 -20.01 -5.70 -0.60
N VAL A 280 -19.43 -6.66 0.14
CA VAL A 280 -19.63 -6.76 1.60
C VAL A 280 -19.11 -5.51 2.27
N ARG A 281 -19.93 -4.90 3.08
CA ARG A 281 -19.54 -3.71 3.84
C ARG A 281 -18.78 -4.14 5.11
N MET A 282 -17.59 -3.61 5.25
CA MET A 282 -16.77 -3.70 6.46
C MET A 282 -16.31 -2.29 6.83
N ASP A 283 -16.28 -1.95 8.10
CA ASP A 283 -15.68 -0.71 8.56
C ASP A 283 -14.16 -0.85 8.74
N ARG A 284 -13.48 0.26 9.00
CA ARG A 284 -12.01 0.26 9.20
C ARG A 284 -11.58 -0.60 10.40
N PHE A 285 -12.44 -0.66 11.45
CA PHE A 285 -12.16 -1.45 12.64
C PHE A 285 -12.21 -2.94 12.32
N THR A 286 -13.18 -3.37 11.54
CA THR A 286 -13.31 -4.75 11.06
C THR A 286 -12.11 -5.16 10.19
N VAL A 287 -11.72 -4.36 9.22
CA VAL A 287 -10.54 -4.64 8.36
C VAL A 287 -9.27 -4.81 9.20
N ARG A 288 -9.07 -3.93 10.21
CA ARG A 288 -7.93 -3.98 11.12
C ARG A 288 -8.02 -5.15 12.10
N SER A 289 -9.17 -5.35 12.74
CA SER A 289 -9.40 -6.39 13.75
C SER A 289 -9.26 -7.81 13.18
N LEU A 290 -9.67 -8.02 11.92
CA LEU A 290 -9.50 -9.28 11.20
C LEU A 290 -8.10 -9.44 10.57
N GLU A 291 -7.22 -8.42 10.69
CA GLU A 291 -5.86 -8.42 10.11
C GLU A 291 -5.86 -8.82 8.63
N LEU A 292 -6.76 -8.21 7.84
CA LEU A 292 -6.97 -8.62 6.45
C LEU A 292 -5.76 -8.37 5.56
N VAL A 293 -5.16 -7.17 5.65
CA VAL A 293 -4.09 -6.71 4.74
C VAL A 293 -2.76 -6.43 5.43
N ALA A 294 -2.77 -6.24 6.75
CA ALA A 294 -1.57 -6.00 7.56
C ALA A 294 -1.78 -6.58 8.97
N PRO A 295 -0.76 -7.16 9.59
CA PRO A 295 -0.83 -7.63 10.97
C PRO A 295 -0.88 -6.45 11.95
N MET A 296 -1.48 -6.65 13.12
CA MET A 296 -1.53 -5.64 14.20
C MET A 296 -0.19 -5.52 14.93
N ASN A 297 0.58 -6.61 15.01
CA ASN A 297 1.85 -6.66 15.71
C ASN A 297 3.01 -6.92 14.74
N GLU A 298 4.18 -6.37 15.04
CA GLU A 298 5.41 -6.68 14.31
C GLU A 298 5.73 -8.18 14.40
N GLY A 299 6.04 -8.80 13.26
CA GLY A 299 6.27 -10.24 13.14
C GLY A 299 5.02 -11.10 13.02
N GLY A 300 3.82 -10.52 13.08
CA GLY A 300 2.57 -11.21 12.76
C GLY A 300 2.37 -11.46 11.27
N SER A 301 1.29 -12.16 10.93
CA SER A 301 0.88 -12.41 9.54
C SER A 301 -0.57 -12.00 9.32
N SER A 302 -0.87 -11.41 8.18
CA SER A 302 -2.24 -11.06 7.78
C SER A 302 -2.90 -12.16 6.95
N LEU A 303 -4.22 -12.09 6.74
CA LEU A 303 -4.90 -13.01 5.83
C LEU A 303 -4.29 -12.93 4.43
N LEU A 304 -4.03 -11.71 3.92
CA LEU A 304 -3.42 -11.51 2.61
C LEU A 304 -2.06 -12.22 2.50
N ASN A 305 -1.21 -12.14 3.53
CA ASN A 305 0.09 -12.83 3.52
C ASN A 305 -0.03 -14.35 3.37
N VAL A 306 -1.11 -14.93 3.91
CA VAL A 306 -1.34 -16.39 3.85
C VAL A 306 -1.84 -16.82 2.48
N ILE A 307 -2.75 -16.05 1.87
CA ILE A 307 -3.43 -16.46 0.63
C ILE A 307 -2.74 -15.93 -0.64
N ASP A 308 -1.79 -14.98 -0.54
CA ASP A 308 -1.10 -14.41 -1.70
C ASP A 308 0.03 -15.32 -2.21
N ASN A 309 -0.36 -16.26 -3.07
CA ASN A 309 0.54 -17.07 -3.89
C ASN A 309 0.52 -16.62 -5.36
N THR A 310 0.13 -15.36 -5.63
CA THR A 310 0.12 -14.80 -6.99
C THR A 310 1.53 -14.69 -7.56
N ILE A 311 1.65 -14.95 -8.84
CA ILE A 311 2.90 -14.91 -9.59
C ILE A 311 3.15 -13.51 -10.13
N THR A 312 2.10 -12.89 -10.68
CA THR A 312 2.20 -11.57 -11.32
C THR A 312 1.97 -10.44 -10.32
N PRO A 313 2.66 -9.30 -10.48
CA PRO A 313 2.37 -8.12 -9.65
C PRO A 313 0.93 -7.62 -9.75
N MET A 314 0.34 -7.74 -10.94
CA MET A 314 -1.06 -7.36 -11.23
C MET A 314 -2.03 -8.23 -10.43
N GLY A 315 -1.78 -9.54 -10.36
CA GLY A 315 -2.53 -10.48 -9.53
C GLY A 315 -2.47 -10.10 -8.05
N GLY A 316 -1.29 -9.79 -7.53
CA GLY A 316 -1.13 -9.36 -6.13
C GLY A 316 -1.92 -8.08 -5.80
N ARG A 317 -1.90 -7.07 -6.67
CA ARG A 317 -2.71 -5.85 -6.52
C ARG A 317 -4.21 -6.14 -6.55
N MET A 318 -4.66 -6.99 -7.47
CA MET A 318 -6.05 -7.40 -7.57
C MET A 318 -6.50 -8.21 -6.36
N LEU A 319 -5.70 -9.16 -5.88
CA LEU A 319 -5.99 -9.98 -4.70
C LEU A 319 -6.16 -9.12 -3.44
N ARG A 320 -5.27 -8.16 -3.21
CA ARG A 320 -5.37 -7.19 -2.11
C ARG A 320 -6.72 -6.47 -2.13
N ARG A 321 -7.17 -6.05 -3.31
CA ARG A 321 -8.48 -5.40 -3.49
C ARG A 321 -9.64 -6.37 -3.20
N TRP A 322 -9.57 -7.62 -3.67
CA TRP A 322 -10.63 -8.60 -3.43
C TRP A 322 -10.82 -8.92 -1.95
N VAL A 323 -9.74 -9.00 -1.18
CA VAL A 323 -9.80 -9.21 0.28
C VAL A 323 -10.58 -8.11 0.99
N VAL A 324 -10.44 -6.86 0.54
CA VAL A 324 -11.10 -5.70 1.17
C VAL A 324 -12.51 -5.46 0.64
N PHE A 325 -12.79 -5.95 -0.59
CA PHE A 325 -14.08 -5.83 -1.28
C PHE A 325 -14.64 -7.20 -1.67
N PRO A 326 -15.07 -8.05 -0.69
CA PRO A 326 -15.70 -9.32 -0.97
C PRO A 326 -17.04 -9.12 -1.69
N LEU A 327 -17.41 -10.05 -2.54
CA LEU A 327 -18.61 -9.97 -3.37
C LEU A 327 -19.88 -10.35 -2.59
N LYS A 328 -21.03 -9.82 -3.06
CA LYS A 328 -22.36 -10.23 -2.62
C LYS A 328 -23.12 -11.01 -3.70
N ASP A 329 -22.67 -10.94 -4.95
CA ASP A 329 -23.31 -11.63 -6.06
C ASP A 329 -22.94 -13.13 -6.08
N VAL A 330 -23.92 -13.97 -5.78
CA VAL A 330 -23.77 -15.43 -5.71
C VAL A 330 -23.31 -16.02 -7.04
N ALA A 331 -23.78 -15.47 -8.16
CA ALA A 331 -23.43 -16.00 -9.48
C ALA A 331 -21.94 -15.76 -9.76
N VAL A 332 -21.45 -14.54 -9.50
CA VAL A 332 -20.03 -14.20 -9.69
C VAL A 332 -19.11 -14.96 -8.73
N ILE A 333 -19.54 -15.15 -7.47
CA ILE A 333 -18.79 -15.96 -6.49
C ILE A 333 -18.68 -17.42 -6.99
N ASN A 334 -19.79 -18.02 -7.44
CA ASN A 334 -19.77 -19.40 -7.93
C ASN A 334 -18.96 -19.53 -9.22
N GLU A 335 -18.96 -18.54 -10.13
CA GLU A 335 -18.05 -18.51 -11.28
C GLU A 335 -16.56 -18.61 -10.86
N ARG A 336 -16.16 -17.86 -9.85
CA ARG A 336 -14.79 -17.92 -9.30
C ARG A 336 -14.51 -19.31 -8.71
N LEU A 337 -15.42 -19.83 -7.89
CA LEU A 337 -15.30 -21.15 -7.28
C LEU A 337 -15.22 -22.26 -8.34
N ASP A 338 -15.95 -22.15 -9.46
CA ASP A 338 -15.92 -23.11 -10.58
C ASP A 338 -14.57 -23.11 -11.30
N ILE A 339 -13.93 -21.94 -11.45
CA ILE A 339 -12.59 -21.83 -12.02
C ILE A 339 -11.54 -22.40 -11.05
N VAL A 340 -11.63 -22.09 -9.75
CA VAL A 340 -10.74 -22.67 -8.73
C VAL A 340 -10.86 -24.20 -8.69
N ASP A 341 -12.08 -24.74 -8.77
CA ASP A 341 -12.33 -26.19 -8.84
C ASP A 341 -11.73 -26.82 -10.11
N HIS A 342 -11.82 -26.11 -11.24
CA HIS A 342 -11.18 -26.54 -12.47
C HIS A 342 -9.65 -26.62 -12.33
N PHE A 343 -9.01 -25.57 -11.82
CA PHE A 343 -7.57 -25.58 -11.51
C PHE A 343 -7.18 -26.71 -10.54
N PHE A 344 -8.06 -27.01 -9.57
CA PHE A 344 -7.81 -28.04 -8.57
C PHE A 344 -7.80 -29.43 -9.20
N ARG A 345 -8.73 -29.72 -10.14
CA ARG A 345 -8.89 -31.04 -10.77
C ARG A 345 -8.00 -31.27 -11.98
N ALA A 346 -7.72 -30.23 -12.77
CA ALA A 346 -6.98 -30.32 -14.02
C ALA A 346 -5.50 -29.92 -13.81
N SER A 347 -4.65 -30.86 -13.41
CA SER A 347 -3.23 -30.60 -13.09
C SER A 347 -2.44 -30.05 -14.28
N ASP A 348 -2.66 -30.58 -15.49
CA ASP A 348 -1.92 -30.18 -16.69
C ASP A 348 -2.27 -28.74 -17.08
N PHE A 349 -3.56 -28.40 -17.12
CA PHE A 349 -4.04 -27.03 -17.32
C PHE A 349 -3.42 -26.04 -16.33
N ARG A 350 -3.46 -26.40 -15.03
CA ARG A 350 -2.88 -25.60 -13.97
C ARG A 350 -1.39 -25.34 -14.16
N ASN A 351 -0.62 -26.40 -14.44
CA ASN A 351 0.83 -26.29 -14.59
C ASN A 351 1.21 -25.47 -15.83
N ASN A 352 0.49 -25.64 -16.94
CA ASN A 352 0.69 -24.83 -18.14
C ASN A 352 0.43 -23.34 -17.88
N ILE A 353 -0.69 -23.01 -17.21
CA ILE A 353 -0.99 -21.61 -16.85
C ILE A 353 0.05 -21.04 -15.88
N ASP A 354 0.46 -21.80 -14.87
CA ASP A 354 1.48 -21.40 -13.88
C ASP A 354 2.81 -21.06 -14.57
N GLU A 355 3.28 -21.88 -15.50
CA GLU A 355 4.50 -21.66 -16.27
C GLU A 355 4.41 -20.37 -17.11
N GLN A 356 3.26 -20.15 -17.80
CA GLN A 356 3.09 -18.96 -18.61
C GLN A 356 3.08 -17.67 -17.76
N PHE A 357 2.53 -17.71 -16.57
CA PHE A 357 2.51 -16.54 -15.69
C PHE A 357 3.91 -16.11 -15.22
N HIS A 358 4.84 -17.04 -15.07
CA HIS A 358 6.25 -16.71 -14.77
C HIS A 358 6.96 -15.99 -15.93
N GLN A 359 6.46 -16.11 -17.16
CA GLN A 359 6.98 -15.38 -18.32
C GLN A 359 6.40 -13.96 -18.46
N MET A 360 5.34 -13.65 -17.70
CA MET A 360 4.67 -12.35 -17.74
C MET A 360 5.32 -11.37 -16.76
N GLY A 361 5.58 -10.17 -17.23
CA GLY A 361 5.98 -9.06 -16.36
C GLY A 361 4.75 -8.30 -15.84
N ASP A 362 4.99 -7.06 -15.39
CA ASP A 362 3.96 -6.14 -14.97
C ASP A 362 3.38 -5.37 -16.18
N LEU A 363 2.41 -5.96 -16.85
CA LEU A 363 1.81 -5.36 -18.05
C LEU A 363 1.18 -3.99 -17.78
N GLU A 364 0.54 -3.79 -16.63
CA GLU A 364 -0.07 -2.50 -16.27
C GLU A 364 0.99 -1.41 -16.20
N ARG A 365 2.11 -1.64 -15.50
CA ARG A 365 3.18 -0.67 -15.36
C ARG A 365 4.01 -0.49 -16.62
N ILE A 366 4.22 -1.55 -17.40
CA ILE A 366 4.91 -1.45 -18.70
C ILE A 366 4.11 -0.54 -19.63
N ILE A 367 2.79 -0.73 -19.73
CA ILE A 367 1.96 0.05 -20.64
C ILE A 367 1.83 1.52 -20.21
N SER A 368 1.85 1.80 -18.91
CA SER A 368 1.90 3.17 -18.39
C SER A 368 3.19 3.88 -18.81
N ARG A 369 4.34 3.18 -18.76
CA ARG A 369 5.62 3.72 -19.26
C ARG A 369 5.65 3.91 -20.75
N VAL A 370 4.97 3.06 -21.52
CA VAL A 370 4.75 3.25 -22.97
C VAL A 370 3.98 4.55 -23.22
N ALA A 371 2.90 4.79 -22.47
CA ALA A 371 2.08 6.00 -22.62
C ALA A 371 2.87 7.30 -22.38
N VAL A 372 3.78 7.30 -21.39
CA VAL A 372 4.62 8.46 -21.07
C VAL A 372 5.97 8.47 -21.84
N GLY A 373 6.21 7.51 -22.73
CA GLY A 373 7.44 7.43 -23.54
C GLY A 373 8.71 7.08 -22.73
N ARG A 374 8.57 6.42 -21.57
CA ARG A 374 9.69 6.08 -20.66
C ARG A 374 9.98 4.57 -20.58
N VAL A 375 9.38 3.77 -21.45
CA VAL A 375 9.63 2.32 -21.49
C VAL A 375 11.05 2.04 -22.00
N SER A 376 11.73 1.08 -21.38
CA SER A 376 13.06 0.64 -21.81
C SER A 376 12.96 -0.45 -22.89
N PRO A 377 14.02 -0.66 -23.71
CA PRO A 377 14.04 -1.74 -24.69
C PRO A 377 13.82 -3.14 -24.09
N ARG A 378 14.34 -3.41 -22.89
CA ARG A 378 14.13 -4.68 -22.19
C ARG A 378 12.68 -4.90 -21.79
N GLU A 379 11.98 -3.86 -21.36
CA GLU A 379 10.55 -3.94 -21.04
C GLU A 379 9.70 -4.17 -22.30
N VAL A 380 10.11 -3.65 -23.45
CA VAL A 380 9.45 -3.95 -24.73
C VAL A 380 9.60 -5.43 -25.09
N VAL A 381 10.78 -6.02 -24.88
CA VAL A 381 10.98 -7.48 -25.04
C VAL A 381 10.16 -8.26 -24.04
N GLN A 382 10.06 -7.79 -22.78
CA GLN A 382 9.22 -8.42 -21.76
C GLN A 382 7.75 -8.39 -22.16
N LEU A 383 7.24 -7.27 -22.70
CA LEU A 383 5.89 -7.20 -23.25
C LEU A 383 5.66 -8.20 -24.38
N LYS A 384 6.61 -8.33 -25.33
CA LYS A 384 6.54 -9.34 -26.38
C LYS A 384 6.42 -10.76 -25.82
N ASN A 385 7.24 -11.10 -24.83
CA ASN A 385 7.21 -12.43 -24.20
C ASN A 385 5.88 -12.66 -23.48
N ALA A 386 5.35 -11.65 -22.81
CA ALA A 386 4.03 -11.70 -22.19
C ALA A 386 2.91 -11.92 -23.22
N LEU A 387 2.95 -11.26 -24.38
CA LEU A 387 1.97 -11.48 -25.46
C LEU A 387 2.06 -12.91 -26.04
N LYS A 388 3.26 -13.50 -26.13
CA LYS A 388 3.42 -14.93 -26.50
C LYS A 388 2.82 -15.86 -25.43
N ALA A 389 3.04 -15.57 -24.15
CA ALA A 389 2.45 -16.33 -23.06
C ALA A 389 0.91 -16.21 -23.04
N ILE A 390 0.35 -15.03 -23.34
CA ILE A 390 -1.11 -14.82 -23.46
C ILE A 390 -1.71 -15.66 -24.57
N GLU A 391 -1.02 -15.89 -25.67
CA GLU A 391 -1.50 -16.79 -26.75
C GLU A 391 -1.68 -18.22 -26.24
N LEU A 392 -0.73 -18.75 -25.46
CA LEU A 392 -0.84 -20.07 -24.85
C LEU A 392 -1.93 -20.14 -23.79
N VAL A 393 -2.02 -19.12 -22.91
CA VAL A 393 -3.10 -19.01 -21.92
C VAL A 393 -4.47 -18.99 -22.59
N LYS A 394 -4.62 -18.25 -23.69
CA LYS A 394 -5.85 -18.20 -24.48
C LYS A 394 -6.21 -19.58 -25.04
N ALA A 395 -5.27 -20.28 -25.63
CA ALA A 395 -5.47 -21.62 -26.18
C ALA A 395 -5.89 -22.61 -25.08
N GLU A 396 -5.23 -22.60 -23.95
CA GLU A 396 -5.58 -23.41 -22.78
C GLU A 396 -7.00 -23.11 -22.29
N CYS A 397 -7.36 -21.84 -22.08
CA CYS A 397 -8.70 -21.46 -21.64
C CYS A 397 -9.80 -21.92 -22.61
N LEU A 398 -9.58 -21.80 -23.91
CA LEU A 398 -10.54 -22.22 -24.95
C LEU A 398 -10.65 -23.72 -25.11
N SER A 399 -9.64 -24.50 -24.68
CA SER A 399 -9.67 -25.99 -24.76
C SER A 399 -10.54 -26.62 -23.66
N THR A 400 -10.98 -25.86 -22.66
CA THR A 400 -11.72 -26.37 -21.51
C THR A 400 -13.23 -26.46 -21.78
N ASN A 401 -13.94 -27.27 -20.97
CA ASN A 401 -15.40 -27.27 -20.95
C ASN A 401 -15.99 -26.23 -19.96
N ASN A 402 -15.15 -25.42 -19.32
CA ASN A 402 -15.61 -24.41 -18.38
C ASN A 402 -16.00 -23.11 -19.11
N LYS A 403 -17.29 -22.76 -19.06
CA LYS A 403 -17.83 -21.58 -19.76
C LYS A 403 -17.17 -20.26 -19.35
N SER A 404 -16.80 -20.12 -18.08
CA SER A 404 -16.17 -18.89 -17.58
C SER A 404 -14.73 -18.76 -18.07
N LEU A 405 -13.96 -19.85 -18.12
CA LEU A 405 -12.64 -19.89 -18.73
C LEU A 405 -12.71 -19.62 -20.24
N ASN A 406 -13.68 -20.21 -20.95
CA ASN A 406 -13.85 -19.92 -22.38
C ASN A 406 -14.13 -18.44 -22.63
N ARG A 407 -15.01 -17.82 -21.85
CA ARG A 407 -15.29 -16.37 -21.94
C ARG A 407 -14.02 -15.52 -21.70
N ILE A 408 -13.19 -15.89 -20.73
CA ILE A 408 -11.89 -15.22 -20.50
C ILE A 408 -10.97 -15.41 -21.72
N GLY A 409 -10.88 -16.63 -22.25
CA GLY A 409 -10.09 -16.94 -23.45
C GLY A 409 -10.54 -16.12 -24.67
N GLU A 410 -11.86 -15.98 -24.90
CA GLU A 410 -12.41 -15.15 -25.99
C GLU A 410 -12.00 -13.68 -25.87
N GLN A 411 -12.00 -13.12 -24.66
CA GLN A 411 -11.67 -11.71 -24.39
C GLN A 411 -10.18 -11.40 -24.46
N LEU A 412 -9.29 -12.39 -24.27
CA LEU A 412 -7.84 -12.20 -24.39
C LEU A 412 -7.48 -11.80 -25.83
N ASN A 413 -6.78 -10.66 -25.98
CA ASN A 413 -6.33 -10.14 -27.26
C ASN A 413 -4.85 -10.49 -27.48
N LEU A 414 -4.55 -11.12 -28.61
CA LEU A 414 -3.19 -11.55 -28.93
C LEU A 414 -2.24 -10.40 -29.30
N CYS A 415 -2.77 -9.24 -29.69
CA CYS A 415 -1.98 -8.11 -30.22
C CYS A 415 -0.90 -8.58 -31.20
N ALA A 416 -1.25 -9.53 -32.12
CA ALA A 416 -0.29 -10.26 -32.94
C ALA A 416 0.57 -9.33 -33.81
N SER A 417 -0.01 -8.29 -34.42
CA SER A 417 0.72 -7.32 -35.23
C SER A 417 1.79 -6.57 -34.42
N LEU A 418 1.49 -6.20 -33.17
CA LEU A 418 2.45 -5.57 -32.26
C LEU A 418 3.55 -6.56 -31.86
N ARG A 419 3.16 -7.76 -31.43
CA ARG A 419 4.09 -8.83 -31.05
C ARG A 419 5.10 -9.12 -32.16
N ASP A 420 4.60 -9.34 -33.37
CA ASP A 420 5.41 -9.69 -34.54
C ASP A 420 6.30 -8.51 -34.97
N ARG A 421 5.84 -7.27 -34.82
CA ARG A 421 6.63 -6.06 -35.04
C ARG A 421 7.80 -5.99 -34.05
N ILE A 422 7.55 -6.12 -32.75
CA ILE A 422 8.60 -6.12 -31.73
C ILE A 422 9.63 -7.23 -31.99
N GLU A 423 9.18 -8.43 -32.37
CA GLU A 423 10.05 -9.58 -32.68
C GLU A 423 11.02 -9.28 -33.81
N LYS A 424 10.57 -8.55 -34.84
CA LYS A 424 11.39 -8.20 -36.01
C LYS A 424 12.28 -6.98 -35.75
N GLU A 425 11.83 -6.03 -34.96
CA GLU A 425 12.46 -4.71 -34.82
C GLU A 425 13.47 -4.66 -33.68
N ILE A 426 13.23 -5.36 -32.57
CA ILE A 426 14.06 -5.26 -31.37
C ILE A 426 14.98 -6.48 -31.23
N ASN A 427 16.21 -6.25 -30.81
CA ASN A 427 17.15 -7.32 -30.48
C ASN A 427 16.62 -8.24 -29.39
N VAL A 428 17.07 -9.50 -29.37
CA VAL A 428 16.65 -10.50 -28.38
C VAL A 428 17.05 -10.12 -26.96
N ASP A 429 18.26 -9.57 -26.76
CA ASP A 429 18.76 -9.06 -25.47
C ASP A 429 19.27 -7.62 -25.63
N PRO A 430 18.36 -6.64 -25.72
CA PRO A 430 18.74 -5.25 -25.89
C PRO A 430 19.28 -4.65 -24.58
N PRO A 431 20.07 -3.57 -24.65
CA PRO A 431 20.50 -2.84 -23.48
C PRO A 431 19.31 -2.18 -22.78
N GLN A 432 19.48 -1.83 -21.50
CA GLN A 432 18.43 -1.13 -20.75
C GLN A 432 18.18 0.31 -21.24
N LEU A 433 19.22 0.97 -21.75
CA LEU A 433 19.17 2.35 -22.23
C LEU A 433 19.44 2.40 -23.73
N VAL A 434 18.59 3.09 -24.48
CA VAL A 434 18.74 3.30 -25.92
C VAL A 434 20.10 3.95 -26.27
N ALA A 435 20.58 4.86 -25.43
CA ALA A 435 21.86 5.53 -25.59
C ALA A 435 23.11 4.60 -25.59
N LYS A 436 22.95 3.31 -25.25
CA LYS A 436 24.04 2.32 -25.33
C LYS A 436 24.19 1.69 -26.72
N GLY A 437 23.23 1.91 -27.61
CA GLY A 437 23.17 1.27 -28.91
C GLY A 437 22.78 -0.20 -28.87
N ASP A 438 22.73 -0.86 -30.03
CA ASP A 438 22.35 -2.27 -30.24
C ASP A 438 20.92 -2.62 -29.78
N VAL A 439 19.98 -1.66 -29.92
CA VAL A 439 18.56 -1.84 -29.58
C VAL A 439 17.79 -2.51 -30.72
N ILE A 440 18.02 -2.06 -31.95
CA ILE A 440 17.31 -2.52 -33.15
C ILE A 440 18.00 -3.76 -33.75
N ALA A 441 17.19 -4.74 -34.14
CA ALA A 441 17.69 -5.97 -34.76
C ALA A 441 18.39 -5.72 -36.11
N SER A 442 19.43 -6.49 -36.38
CA SER A 442 20.10 -6.46 -37.70
C SER A 442 19.14 -6.97 -38.77
N GLY A 443 19.14 -6.33 -39.93
CA GLY A 443 18.27 -6.66 -41.07
C GLY A 443 16.90 -5.97 -41.05
N TYR A 444 16.60 -5.17 -40.03
CA TYR A 444 15.35 -4.43 -39.94
C TYR A 444 15.36 -3.11 -40.73
N ASP A 445 16.39 -2.30 -40.54
CA ASP A 445 16.55 -1.00 -41.22
C ASP A 445 17.86 -0.96 -42.02
N LYS A 446 17.74 -0.80 -43.34
CA LYS A 446 18.88 -0.84 -44.25
C LYS A 446 19.87 0.30 -43.96
N GLU A 447 19.40 1.51 -43.67
CA GLU A 447 20.27 2.66 -43.38
C GLU A 447 21.12 2.40 -42.13
N LEU A 448 20.50 1.80 -41.10
CA LEU A 448 21.19 1.42 -39.87
C LEU A 448 22.25 0.33 -40.10
N ASP A 449 21.92 -0.67 -40.92
CA ASP A 449 22.85 -1.76 -41.24
C ASP A 449 24.04 -1.25 -42.07
N ASP A 450 23.82 -0.31 -43.01
CA ASP A 450 24.88 0.36 -43.77
C ASP A 450 25.82 1.16 -42.83
N LEU A 451 25.24 1.89 -41.85
CA LEU A 451 26.03 2.63 -40.85
C LEU A 451 26.82 1.70 -39.91
N ARG A 452 26.25 0.57 -39.50
CA ARG A 452 26.94 -0.47 -38.70
C ARG A 452 28.09 -1.10 -39.51
N SER A 453 27.87 -1.37 -40.79
CA SER A 453 28.90 -1.87 -41.68
C SER A 453 30.10 -0.90 -41.79
N ILE A 454 29.84 0.41 -41.87
CA ILE A 454 30.90 1.44 -41.85
C ILE A 454 31.69 1.40 -40.55
N ARG A 455 31.00 1.29 -39.40
CA ARG A 455 31.63 1.19 -38.05
C ARG A 455 32.48 -0.07 -37.90
N ASP A 456 31.97 -1.22 -38.33
CA ASP A 456 32.61 -2.52 -38.12
C ASP A 456 33.81 -2.71 -39.12
N ASN A 457 33.63 -2.33 -40.36
CA ASN A 457 34.73 -2.27 -41.32
C ASN A 457 35.78 -1.24 -40.89
N GLY A 458 35.40 -0.25 -40.11
CA GLY A 458 36.28 0.72 -39.50
C GLY A 458 37.41 0.11 -38.66
N LYS A 459 37.15 -0.92 -37.91
CA LYS A 459 38.17 -1.64 -37.11
C LYS A 459 39.16 -2.37 -37.99
N GLN A 460 38.68 -2.99 -39.05
CA GLN A 460 39.52 -3.67 -40.03
C GLN A 460 40.45 -2.68 -40.78
N TYR A 461 39.91 -1.53 -41.19
CA TYR A 461 40.66 -0.48 -41.86
C TYR A 461 41.72 0.18 -40.96
N LEU A 462 41.46 0.34 -39.65
CA LEU A 462 42.48 0.79 -38.70
C LEU A 462 43.64 -0.19 -38.57
N LEU A 463 43.39 -1.50 -38.67
CA LEU A 463 44.43 -2.53 -38.75
C LEU A 463 45.20 -2.43 -40.07
N GLU A 464 44.52 -2.21 -41.19
CA GLU A 464 45.14 -2.01 -42.48
C GLU A 464 46.01 -0.74 -42.52
N ILE A 465 45.55 0.37 -41.93
CA ILE A 465 46.39 1.57 -41.74
C ILE A 465 47.62 1.22 -40.92
N GLN A 466 47.45 0.50 -39.79
CA GLN A 466 48.55 0.11 -38.94
C GLN A 466 49.57 -0.75 -39.70
N GLU A 467 49.16 -1.75 -40.47
CA GLU A 467 50.01 -2.61 -41.25
C GLU A 467 50.70 -1.84 -42.39
N LYS A 468 49.99 -0.96 -43.09
CA LYS A 468 50.53 -0.07 -44.12
C LYS A 468 51.63 0.83 -43.55
N GLU A 469 51.35 1.48 -42.41
CA GLU A 469 52.31 2.37 -41.79
C GLU A 469 53.53 1.62 -41.21
N ILE A 470 53.34 0.39 -40.71
CA ILE A 470 54.44 -0.51 -40.32
C ILE A 470 55.30 -0.85 -41.53
N ALA A 471 54.72 -1.17 -42.70
CA ALA A 471 55.45 -1.51 -43.92
C ALA A 471 56.22 -0.30 -44.47
N GLN A 472 55.65 0.91 -44.41
CA GLN A 472 56.30 2.13 -44.93
C GLN A 472 57.39 2.65 -44.01
N THR A 473 57.19 2.64 -42.70
CA THR A 473 58.13 3.22 -41.74
C THR A 473 59.12 2.23 -41.15
N GLY A 474 58.85 0.90 -41.29
CA GLY A 474 59.67 -0.15 -40.71
C GLY A 474 59.61 -0.12 -39.16
N ILE A 475 58.56 0.45 -38.54
CA ILE A 475 58.36 0.51 -37.08
C ILE A 475 57.47 -0.65 -36.68
N SER A 476 58.08 -1.79 -36.35
CA SER A 476 57.35 -3.03 -35.99
C SER A 476 56.55 -2.96 -34.72
N SER A 477 56.78 -1.96 -33.87
CA SER A 477 56.08 -1.77 -32.58
C SER A 477 54.96 -0.72 -32.65
N LEU A 478 54.58 -0.25 -33.86
CA LEU A 478 53.52 0.70 -34.08
C LEU A 478 52.17 0.15 -33.61
N LYS A 479 51.41 0.92 -32.84
CA LYS A 479 50.07 0.56 -32.40
C LYS A 479 49.08 1.69 -32.63
N VAL A 480 47.91 1.36 -33.16
CA VAL A 480 46.77 2.27 -33.17
C VAL A 480 46.10 2.24 -31.78
N GLY A 481 45.81 3.40 -31.23
CA GLY A 481 45.08 3.55 -29.98
C GLY A 481 44.08 4.71 -30.09
N PHE A 482 43.17 4.79 -29.10
CA PHE A 482 42.14 5.85 -29.00
C PHE A 482 42.29 6.62 -27.68
N ASN A 483 42.08 7.93 -27.73
CA ASN A 483 42.07 8.79 -26.56
C ASN A 483 40.91 9.80 -26.66
N ASN A 484 40.12 9.94 -25.60
CA ASN A 484 38.92 10.82 -25.57
C ASN A 484 39.21 12.33 -25.79
N VAL A 485 40.49 12.78 -25.71
CA VAL A 485 40.86 14.18 -25.85
C VAL A 485 41.23 14.54 -27.29
N PHE A 486 41.94 13.65 -28.02
CA PHE A 486 42.45 13.93 -29.36
C PHE A 486 42.25 12.80 -30.40
N GLY A 487 41.40 11.79 -30.04
CA GLY A 487 40.92 10.74 -30.96
C GLY A 487 41.88 9.58 -31.21
N TYR A 488 41.84 9.00 -32.39
CA TYR A 488 42.73 7.93 -32.79
C TYR A 488 44.17 8.41 -33.03
N TYR A 489 45.13 7.62 -32.58
CA TYR A 489 46.56 7.94 -32.71
C TYR A 489 47.40 6.71 -33.00
N LEU A 490 48.57 6.95 -33.59
CA LEU A 490 49.64 5.97 -33.73
C LEU A 490 50.65 6.15 -32.58
N GLU A 491 50.89 5.11 -31.81
CA GLU A 491 51.85 5.11 -30.70
C GLU A 491 53.19 4.52 -31.17
N VAL A 492 54.24 5.34 -31.09
CA VAL A 492 55.62 5.01 -31.50
C VAL A 492 56.51 5.01 -30.28
N ARG A 493 57.20 3.93 -30.00
CA ARG A 493 58.22 3.89 -28.93
C ARG A 493 59.38 4.80 -29.21
N ASN A 494 59.95 5.43 -28.18
CA ASN A 494 61.06 6.40 -28.31
C ASN A 494 62.29 5.82 -29.07
N THR A 495 62.47 4.49 -29.07
CA THR A 495 63.55 3.80 -29.83
C THR A 495 63.41 3.96 -31.34
N PHE A 496 62.23 4.27 -31.88
CA PHE A 496 61.93 4.39 -33.31
C PHE A 496 61.59 5.83 -33.73
N LYS A 497 61.79 6.82 -32.88
CA LYS A 497 61.47 8.23 -33.13
C LYS A 497 62.08 8.80 -34.40
N ASN A 498 63.29 8.40 -34.76
CA ASN A 498 64.01 8.86 -35.95
C ASN A 498 63.46 8.27 -37.27
N LYS A 499 62.50 7.32 -37.20
CA LYS A 499 61.84 6.73 -38.36
C LYS A 499 60.45 7.29 -38.61
N VAL A 500 60.00 8.25 -37.80
CA VAL A 500 58.71 8.89 -37.99
C VAL A 500 58.72 9.84 -39.16
N PRO A 501 57.78 9.72 -40.11
CA PRO A 501 57.69 10.65 -41.28
C PRO A 501 57.40 12.10 -40.82
N GLU A 502 57.81 13.08 -41.61
CA GLU A 502 57.63 14.52 -41.29
C GLU A 502 56.18 14.99 -41.41
N ASP A 503 55.34 14.29 -42.10
CA ASP A 503 53.92 14.57 -42.27
C ASP A 503 53.06 14.12 -41.09
N TRP A 504 53.63 13.32 -40.18
CA TRP A 504 52.90 12.93 -38.94
C TRP A 504 52.88 14.04 -37.90
N ILE A 505 51.70 14.38 -37.44
CA ILE A 505 51.49 15.43 -36.46
C ILE A 505 51.57 14.83 -35.03
N ARG A 506 52.63 15.25 -34.29
CA ARG A 506 52.79 14.83 -32.89
C ARG A 506 51.75 15.51 -32.01
N LYS A 507 50.99 14.73 -31.21
CA LYS A 507 49.95 15.20 -30.26
C LYS A 507 50.35 15.05 -28.80
N GLN A 508 51.08 14.00 -28.46
CA GLN A 508 51.46 13.77 -27.05
C GLN A 508 52.83 13.07 -26.96
N THR A 509 53.64 13.51 -26.01
CA THR A 509 54.88 12.85 -25.62
C THR A 509 54.70 12.15 -24.26
N LEU A 510 54.96 10.86 -24.21
CA LEU A 510 54.95 10.03 -23.03
C LEU A 510 56.38 9.66 -22.61
N ALA A 511 56.57 9.12 -21.40
CA ALA A 511 57.91 8.72 -20.91
C ALA A 511 58.63 7.69 -21.82
N GLN A 512 57.88 6.78 -22.46
CA GLN A 512 58.44 5.70 -23.26
C GLN A 512 57.96 5.65 -24.74
N ALA A 513 57.07 6.57 -25.14
CA ALA A 513 56.48 6.61 -26.47
C ALA A 513 56.03 8.02 -26.84
N GLU A 514 55.84 8.28 -28.13
CA GLU A 514 55.16 9.46 -28.66
C GLU A 514 53.92 9.06 -29.44
N ARG A 515 52.88 9.92 -29.42
CA ARG A 515 51.62 9.72 -30.10
C ARG A 515 51.47 10.70 -31.27
N TYR A 516 51.13 10.15 -32.42
CA TYR A 516 51.05 10.89 -33.69
C TYR A 516 49.67 10.68 -34.32
N ILE A 517 49.25 11.65 -35.14
CA ILE A 517 48.08 11.56 -35.99
C ILE A 517 48.53 11.76 -37.46
N THR A 518 48.04 10.89 -38.35
CA THR A 518 48.16 11.08 -39.77
C THR A 518 46.92 11.73 -40.37
N PRO A 519 47.03 12.44 -41.54
CA PRO A 519 45.82 12.97 -42.18
C PRO A 519 44.79 11.90 -42.53
N GLU A 520 45.25 10.73 -42.99
CA GLU A 520 44.39 9.57 -43.30
C GLU A 520 43.65 9.04 -42.08
N LEU A 521 44.34 8.94 -40.93
CA LEU A 521 43.73 8.50 -39.66
C LEU A 521 42.68 9.51 -39.17
N LYS A 522 42.92 10.80 -39.39
CA LYS A 522 41.98 11.84 -38.98
C LYS A 522 40.70 11.87 -39.84
N GLU A 523 40.84 11.77 -41.16
CA GLU A 523 39.68 11.68 -42.06
C GLU A 523 38.82 10.45 -41.76
N TYR A 524 39.45 9.36 -41.37
CA TYR A 524 38.79 8.13 -41.04
C TYR A 524 38.10 8.20 -39.66
N GLU A 525 38.73 8.85 -38.70
CA GLU A 525 38.13 9.16 -37.40
C GLU A 525 36.82 9.93 -37.53
N GLU A 526 36.79 10.96 -38.36
CA GLU A 526 35.59 11.76 -38.64
C GLU A 526 34.46 10.90 -39.25
N LYS A 527 34.76 9.91 -40.05
CA LYS A 527 33.79 8.94 -40.61
C LYS A 527 33.25 7.98 -39.54
N ILE A 528 34.09 7.42 -38.68
CA ILE A 528 33.69 6.48 -37.64
C ILE A 528 32.87 7.17 -36.53
N LEU A 529 33.38 8.30 -36.01
CA LEU A 529 32.68 9.06 -34.98
C LEU A 529 31.31 9.59 -35.48
N GLY A 530 31.26 10.00 -36.74
CA GLY A 530 30.02 10.40 -37.39
C GLY A 530 29.03 9.22 -37.60
N ALA A 531 29.54 8.00 -37.80
CA ALA A 531 28.70 6.80 -37.92
C ALA A 531 28.09 6.40 -36.58
N ASP A 532 28.85 6.39 -35.49
CA ASP A 532 28.34 6.07 -34.15
C ASP A 532 27.22 7.02 -33.68
N GLU A 533 27.42 8.34 -33.88
CA GLU A 533 26.37 9.32 -33.55
C GLU A 533 25.10 9.10 -34.41
N LYS A 534 25.25 8.80 -35.69
CA LYS A 534 24.11 8.52 -36.58
C LYS A 534 23.40 7.20 -36.22
N ILE A 535 24.15 6.16 -35.87
CA ILE A 535 23.60 4.88 -35.41
C ILE A 535 22.70 5.13 -34.19
N LEU A 536 23.21 5.80 -33.15
CA LEU A 536 22.44 6.10 -31.92
C LEU A 536 21.21 6.97 -32.22
N ALA A 537 21.34 7.97 -33.09
CA ALA A 537 20.23 8.82 -33.50
C ALA A 537 19.15 8.02 -34.27
N ARG A 538 19.54 7.14 -35.20
CA ARG A 538 18.61 6.31 -35.98
C ARG A 538 17.93 5.26 -35.12
N GLU A 539 18.66 4.56 -34.24
CA GLU A 539 18.10 3.61 -33.30
C GLU A 539 17.09 4.29 -32.35
N GLY A 540 17.44 5.50 -31.88
CA GLY A 540 16.53 6.31 -31.05
C GLY A 540 15.25 6.69 -31.80
N GLN A 541 15.34 7.07 -33.06
CA GLN A 541 14.19 7.40 -33.90
C GLN A 541 13.28 6.17 -34.11
N LEU A 542 13.84 5.04 -34.56
CA LEU A 542 13.08 3.80 -34.78
C LEU A 542 12.40 3.31 -33.49
N PHE A 543 13.11 3.37 -32.37
CA PHE A 543 12.54 3.00 -31.08
C PHE A 543 11.38 3.91 -30.66
N MET A 544 11.47 5.22 -30.92
CA MET A 544 10.36 6.15 -30.64
C MET A 544 9.15 5.91 -31.55
N GLU A 545 9.38 5.57 -32.82
CA GLU A 545 8.31 5.19 -33.77
C GLU A 545 7.59 3.91 -33.29
N LEU A 546 8.32 2.92 -32.78
CA LEU A 546 7.73 1.74 -32.15
C LEU A 546 6.88 2.09 -30.93
N ILE A 547 7.41 2.91 -29.99
CA ILE A 547 6.66 3.36 -28.81
C ILE A 547 5.36 4.05 -29.22
N GLN A 548 5.39 4.91 -30.25
CA GLN A 548 4.20 5.60 -30.71
C GLN A 548 3.14 4.64 -31.26
N ASP A 549 3.55 3.59 -31.98
CA ASP A 549 2.62 2.54 -32.44
C ASP A 549 2.06 1.72 -31.27
N MET A 550 2.90 1.36 -30.30
CA MET A 550 2.48 0.64 -29.09
C MET A 550 1.35 1.36 -28.33
N GLN A 551 1.29 2.69 -28.37
CA GLN A 551 0.24 3.46 -27.70
C GLN A 551 -1.16 3.12 -28.22
N SER A 552 -1.30 2.69 -29.47
CA SER A 552 -2.59 2.28 -30.05
C SER A 552 -3.14 0.97 -29.44
N PHE A 553 -2.27 0.16 -28.80
CA PHE A 553 -2.62 -1.11 -28.18
C PHE A 553 -2.86 -1.02 -26.65
N ILE A 554 -2.78 0.20 -26.06
CA ILE A 554 -2.96 0.40 -24.62
C ILE A 554 -4.23 -0.24 -24.09
N PRO A 555 -5.44 0.00 -24.68
CA PRO A 555 -6.68 -0.57 -24.15
C PRO A 555 -6.70 -2.10 -24.19
N GLN A 556 -6.22 -2.71 -25.25
CA GLN A 556 -6.19 -4.17 -25.41
C GLN A 556 -5.25 -4.83 -24.39
N ILE A 557 -4.08 -4.23 -24.15
CA ILE A 557 -3.10 -4.75 -23.19
C ILE A 557 -3.62 -4.57 -21.74
N GLN A 558 -4.35 -3.48 -21.44
CA GLN A 558 -4.99 -3.30 -20.14
C GLN A 558 -6.07 -4.35 -19.87
N VAL A 559 -6.89 -4.72 -20.88
CA VAL A 559 -7.85 -5.82 -20.76
C VAL A 559 -7.12 -7.13 -20.47
N ASN A 560 -6.06 -7.44 -21.22
CA ASN A 560 -5.25 -8.63 -21.00
C ASN A 560 -4.67 -8.67 -19.58
N ALA A 561 -4.10 -7.55 -19.11
CA ALA A 561 -3.54 -7.43 -17.76
C ALA A 561 -4.59 -7.74 -16.67
N ASN A 562 -5.81 -7.21 -16.82
CA ASN A 562 -6.91 -7.47 -15.90
C ASN A 562 -7.34 -8.94 -15.90
N LEU A 563 -7.48 -9.57 -17.08
CA LEU A 563 -7.87 -10.99 -17.20
C LEU A 563 -6.79 -11.93 -16.65
N VAL A 564 -5.52 -11.63 -16.91
CA VAL A 564 -4.38 -12.37 -16.34
C VAL A 564 -4.36 -12.24 -14.82
N ALA A 565 -4.51 -11.01 -14.29
CA ALA A 565 -4.57 -10.79 -12.84
C ALA A 565 -5.71 -11.56 -12.18
N HIS A 566 -6.88 -11.60 -12.85
CA HIS A 566 -8.04 -12.36 -12.39
C HIS A 566 -7.74 -13.88 -12.31
N LEU A 567 -7.15 -14.45 -13.37
CA LEU A 567 -6.77 -15.87 -13.39
C LEU A 567 -5.67 -16.18 -12.35
N ASP A 568 -4.71 -15.28 -12.15
CA ASP A 568 -3.62 -15.42 -11.18
C ASP A 568 -4.14 -15.42 -9.74
N CYS A 569 -5.13 -14.58 -9.41
CA CYS A 569 -5.82 -14.62 -8.11
C CYS A 569 -6.48 -16.00 -7.88
N LEU A 570 -7.19 -16.54 -8.88
CA LEU A 570 -7.87 -17.84 -8.77
C LEU A 570 -6.89 -19.01 -8.70
N LEU A 571 -5.77 -18.91 -9.41
CA LEU A 571 -4.66 -19.86 -9.29
C LEU A 571 -4.03 -19.80 -7.88
N SER A 572 -3.88 -18.61 -7.32
CA SER A 572 -3.41 -18.42 -5.94
C SER A 572 -4.34 -19.09 -4.92
N PHE A 573 -5.67 -18.96 -5.10
CA PHE A 573 -6.65 -19.64 -4.25
C PHE A 573 -6.58 -21.18 -4.35
N MET A 574 -6.32 -21.70 -5.54
CA MET A 574 -6.11 -23.13 -5.70
C MET A 574 -4.81 -23.58 -5.02
N LYS A 575 -3.71 -22.83 -5.14
CA LYS A 575 -2.43 -23.17 -4.50
C LYS A 575 -2.58 -23.29 -2.98
N ILE A 576 -3.21 -22.32 -2.32
CA ILE A 576 -3.45 -22.38 -0.88
C ILE A 576 -4.39 -23.52 -0.50
N ALA A 577 -5.43 -23.80 -1.35
CA ALA A 577 -6.35 -24.91 -1.11
C ALA A 577 -5.65 -26.26 -1.13
N LEU A 578 -4.68 -26.48 -2.03
CA LEU A 578 -3.85 -27.69 -2.05
C LEU A 578 -2.92 -27.77 -0.85
N GLN A 579 -2.26 -26.67 -0.50
CA GLN A 579 -1.26 -26.64 0.58
C GLN A 579 -1.89 -26.85 1.96
N GLN A 580 -3.07 -26.25 2.20
CA GLN A 580 -3.73 -26.21 3.50
C GLN A 580 -5.00 -27.08 3.57
N HIS A 581 -5.27 -27.89 2.55
CA HIS A 581 -6.43 -28.76 2.49
C HIS A 581 -7.77 -28.03 2.68
N TYR A 582 -7.95 -26.89 1.96
CA TYR A 582 -9.21 -26.16 1.95
C TYR A 582 -10.23 -26.86 1.05
N VAL A 583 -11.49 -26.70 1.39
CA VAL A 583 -12.61 -27.32 0.64
C VAL A 583 -13.46 -26.26 -0.06
N ARG A 584 -14.09 -26.65 -1.15
CA ARG A 584 -15.05 -25.80 -1.86
C ARG A 584 -16.27 -25.52 -0.97
N PRO A 585 -16.61 -24.25 -0.63
CA PRO A 585 -17.84 -23.93 0.06
C PRO A 585 -19.05 -23.98 -0.87
N THR A 586 -20.23 -24.23 -0.32
CA THR A 586 -21.51 -23.96 -0.98
C THR A 586 -21.94 -22.53 -0.63
N VAL A 587 -22.07 -21.65 -1.62
CA VAL A 587 -22.50 -20.26 -1.43
C VAL A 587 -23.86 -20.06 -2.09
N ASP A 588 -24.84 -19.56 -1.32
CA ASP A 588 -26.22 -19.38 -1.77
C ASP A 588 -26.91 -18.14 -1.14
N GLU A 589 -28.14 -17.85 -1.55
CA GLU A 589 -28.94 -16.71 -1.04
C GLU A 589 -29.62 -16.97 0.30
N SER A 590 -29.37 -18.12 0.96
CA SER A 590 -29.95 -18.48 2.26
C SER A 590 -29.39 -17.61 3.40
N ASP A 591 -30.02 -17.68 4.57
CA ASP A 591 -29.56 -17.04 5.80
C ASP A 591 -28.72 -18.01 6.67
N VAL A 592 -28.37 -19.20 6.13
CA VAL A 592 -27.66 -20.23 6.89
C VAL A 592 -26.16 -20.04 6.79
N LEU A 593 -25.49 -20.07 7.92
CA LEU A 593 -24.04 -20.20 8.06
C LEU A 593 -23.76 -21.51 8.78
N ASP A 594 -23.25 -22.51 8.08
CA ASP A 594 -23.01 -23.87 8.61
C ASP A 594 -21.59 -24.30 8.25
N ILE A 595 -20.69 -24.23 9.21
CA ILE A 595 -19.26 -24.53 9.08
C ILE A 595 -18.93 -25.73 9.96
N HIS A 596 -18.48 -26.84 9.32
CA HIS A 596 -18.02 -28.04 10.02
C HIS A 596 -16.50 -28.08 10.06
N GLN A 597 -15.95 -28.35 11.25
CA GLN A 597 -14.51 -28.44 11.52
C GLN A 597 -13.74 -27.27 10.92
N GLY A 598 -14.25 -26.05 11.15
CA GLY A 598 -13.60 -24.81 10.70
C GLY A 598 -12.27 -24.60 11.40
N ARG A 599 -11.26 -24.08 10.67
CA ARG A 599 -9.92 -23.74 11.15
C ARG A 599 -9.63 -22.27 10.89
N HIS A 600 -8.75 -21.69 11.69
CA HIS A 600 -8.35 -20.29 11.50
C HIS A 600 -7.25 -20.19 10.44
N PRO A 601 -7.47 -19.55 9.27
CA PRO A 601 -6.55 -19.61 8.13
C PRO A 601 -5.15 -19.05 8.44
N VAL A 602 -5.04 -18.08 9.34
CA VAL A 602 -3.75 -17.46 9.69
C VAL A 602 -3.07 -18.24 10.83
N ILE A 603 -3.80 -18.57 11.89
CA ILE A 603 -3.19 -19.22 13.06
C ILE A 603 -2.67 -20.62 12.68
N GLU A 604 -3.41 -21.39 11.87
CA GLU A 604 -2.97 -22.75 11.48
C GLU A 604 -1.63 -22.75 10.74
N THR A 605 -1.29 -21.70 10.00
CA THR A 605 -0.03 -21.59 9.27
C THR A 605 1.15 -21.16 10.16
N GLN A 606 0.87 -20.66 11.36
CA GLN A 606 1.88 -20.17 12.31
C GLN A 606 2.17 -21.15 13.46
N LEU A 607 1.45 -22.28 13.51
CA LEU A 607 1.68 -23.28 14.55
C LEU A 607 3.04 -23.97 14.37
N PRO A 608 3.73 -24.31 15.48
CA PRO A 608 4.95 -25.09 15.42
C PRO A 608 4.75 -26.43 14.70
N ILE A 609 5.82 -26.96 14.10
CA ILE A 609 5.79 -28.25 13.41
C ILE A 609 5.35 -29.34 14.40
N GLY A 610 4.28 -30.05 14.04
CA GLY A 610 3.69 -31.13 14.85
C GLY A 610 2.51 -30.71 15.72
N GLU A 611 2.21 -29.43 15.84
CA GLU A 611 0.97 -28.92 16.45
C GLU A 611 -0.12 -28.75 15.40
N GLN A 612 -1.36 -29.15 15.72
CA GLN A 612 -2.51 -28.97 14.85
C GLN A 612 -3.50 -27.98 15.45
N TYR A 613 -4.12 -27.18 14.60
CA TYR A 613 -5.22 -26.32 15.00
C TYR A 613 -6.43 -27.18 15.40
N VAL A 614 -7.09 -26.84 16.53
CA VAL A 614 -8.29 -27.55 16.98
C VAL A 614 -9.50 -27.00 16.20
N PRO A 615 -10.06 -27.78 15.28
CA PRO A 615 -11.17 -27.32 14.45
C PRO A 615 -12.49 -27.27 15.23
N ASN A 616 -13.39 -26.34 14.84
CA ASN A 616 -14.64 -26.09 15.52
C ASN A 616 -15.82 -25.98 14.54
N ASP A 617 -17.01 -26.38 15.01
CA ASP A 617 -18.26 -26.27 14.27
C ASP A 617 -18.96 -24.97 14.67
N VAL A 618 -19.46 -24.23 13.67
CA VAL A 618 -20.26 -23.02 13.86
C VAL A 618 -21.49 -23.09 12.98
N LYS A 619 -22.66 -23.03 13.59
CA LYS A 619 -23.94 -22.97 12.89
C LYS A 619 -24.71 -21.76 13.34
N LEU A 620 -25.15 -20.92 12.41
CA LEU A 620 -26.03 -19.77 12.63
C LEU A 620 -27.13 -19.76 11.57
N ASP A 621 -28.33 -19.44 11.97
CA ASP A 621 -29.48 -19.18 11.09
C ASP A 621 -30.41 -18.14 11.74
N THR A 622 -31.31 -17.54 11.00
CA THR A 622 -32.23 -16.52 11.51
C THR A 622 -33.48 -17.08 12.19
N GLU A 623 -33.70 -18.40 12.13
CA GLU A 623 -34.91 -19.05 12.62
C GLU A 623 -34.71 -19.73 13.98
N HIS A 624 -33.61 -20.49 14.15
CA HIS A 624 -33.39 -21.34 15.33
C HIS A 624 -32.19 -20.94 16.19
N GLN A 625 -31.12 -20.46 15.55
CA GLN A 625 -29.86 -20.12 16.19
C GLN A 625 -29.25 -18.84 15.62
N GLN A 626 -29.84 -17.70 15.92
CA GLN A 626 -29.39 -16.41 15.39
C GLN A 626 -28.15 -15.91 16.14
N ILE A 627 -28.13 -16.08 17.47
CA ILE A 627 -27.06 -15.60 18.33
C ILE A 627 -26.42 -16.78 19.06
N MET A 628 -25.13 -16.93 18.90
CA MET A 628 -24.30 -17.88 19.63
C MET A 628 -23.59 -17.13 20.76
N MET A 629 -24.02 -17.35 21.99
CA MET A 629 -23.39 -16.81 23.21
C MET A 629 -22.22 -17.73 23.57
N ILE A 630 -20.99 -17.22 23.61
CA ILE A 630 -19.78 -18.01 23.83
C ILE A 630 -19.11 -17.58 25.14
N THR A 631 -19.13 -18.46 26.12
CA THR A 631 -18.47 -18.24 27.42
C THR A 631 -17.19 -19.06 27.53
N GLY A 632 -16.36 -18.79 28.49
CA GLY A 632 -15.12 -19.51 28.76
C GLY A 632 -13.98 -18.61 29.20
N PRO A 633 -12.87 -19.20 29.71
CA PRO A 633 -11.75 -18.42 30.22
C PRO A 633 -11.03 -17.64 29.11
N ASN A 634 -10.30 -16.60 29.52
CA ASN A 634 -9.37 -15.93 28.65
C ASN A 634 -8.27 -16.92 28.23
N MET A 635 -7.72 -16.78 27.03
CA MET A 635 -6.78 -17.71 26.38
C MET A 635 -7.39 -19.05 25.89
N ALA A 636 -8.68 -19.30 26.12
CA ALA A 636 -9.33 -20.51 25.60
C ALA A 636 -9.52 -20.50 24.06
N GLY A 637 -9.38 -19.34 23.43
CA GLY A 637 -9.49 -19.21 21.97
C GLY A 637 -10.83 -18.62 21.48
N LYS A 638 -11.62 -17.98 22.33
CA LYS A 638 -12.89 -17.31 21.96
C LYS A 638 -12.70 -16.32 20.80
N SER A 639 -11.79 -15.36 20.94
CA SER A 639 -11.50 -14.35 19.90
C SER A 639 -11.01 -14.97 18.61
N ALA A 640 -10.20 -16.04 18.66
CA ALA A 640 -9.74 -16.78 17.49
C ALA A 640 -10.90 -17.45 16.74
N LEU A 641 -11.88 -18.03 17.46
CA LEU A 641 -13.10 -18.63 16.90
C LEU A 641 -13.97 -17.58 16.17
N LEU A 642 -14.15 -16.40 16.78
CA LEU A 642 -14.90 -15.31 16.16
C LEU A 642 -14.25 -14.89 14.85
N ARG A 643 -12.94 -14.56 14.88
CA ARG A 643 -12.18 -14.18 13.70
C ARG A 643 -12.17 -15.28 12.63
N GLN A 644 -11.97 -16.54 13.03
CA GLN A 644 -12.06 -17.71 12.15
C GLN A 644 -13.34 -17.71 11.33
N THR A 645 -14.49 -17.50 11.99
CA THR A 645 -15.80 -17.52 11.35
C THR A 645 -15.93 -16.42 10.30
N ALA A 646 -15.54 -15.17 10.67
CA ALA A 646 -15.56 -14.06 9.71
C ALA A 646 -14.62 -14.27 8.54
N LEU A 647 -13.40 -14.79 8.78
CA LEU A 647 -12.42 -15.06 7.73
C LEU A 647 -12.88 -16.17 6.77
N ILE A 648 -13.54 -17.20 7.27
CA ILE A 648 -14.13 -18.27 6.43
C ILE A 648 -15.24 -17.69 5.52
N VAL A 649 -16.12 -16.86 6.07
CA VAL A 649 -17.17 -16.17 5.29
C VAL A 649 -16.56 -15.25 4.24
N LEU A 650 -15.54 -14.48 4.60
CA LEU A 650 -14.84 -13.59 3.69
C LEU A 650 -14.17 -14.38 2.55
N LEU A 651 -13.44 -15.47 2.87
CA LEU A 651 -12.80 -16.32 1.87
C LEU A 651 -13.84 -16.88 0.89
N ALA A 652 -14.98 -17.37 1.38
CA ALA A 652 -16.06 -17.85 0.51
C ALA A 652 -16.57 -16.74 -0.42
N GLN A 653 -16.78 -15.51 0.10
CA GLN A 653 -17.33 -14.40 -0.69
C GLN A 653 -16.32 -13.71 -1.62
N ILE A 654 -15.02 -13.99 -1.49
CA ILE A 654 -14.05 -13.64 -2.55
C ILE A 654 -13.91 -14.72 -3.63
N GLY A 655 -14.54 -15.89 -3.45
CA GLY A 655 -14.46 -17.03 -4.35
C GLY A 655 -13.28 -17.97 -4.08
N CYS A 656 -12.77 -17.98 -2.84
CA CYS A 656 -11.72 -18.89 -2.39
C CYS A 656 -12.33 -20.13 -1.71
N PHE A 657 -11.62 -21.26 -1.77
CA PHE A 657 -11.91 -22.41 -0.92
C PHE A 657 -11.62 -22.06 0.54
N VAL A 658 -12.23 -22.79 1.48
CA VAL A 658 -12.24 -22.43 2.90
C VAL A 658 -11.61 -23.50 3.78
N PRO A 659 -10.95 -23.12 4.90
CA PRO A 659 -10.35 -24.04 5.88
C PRO A 659 -11.44 -24.71 6.74
N ALA A 660 -12.13 -25.70 6.19
CA ALA A 660 -13.17 -26.46 6.86
C ALA A 660 -13.24 -27.87 6.28
N GLU A 661 -13.97 -28.79 6.93
CA GLU A 661 -14.34 -30.08 6.34
C GLU A 661 -15.51 -29.91 5.36
N ARG A 662 -16.47 -29.03 5.71
CA ARG A 662 -17.62 -28.66 4.89
C ARG A 662 -18.10 -27.26 5.33
N ALA A 663 -18.51 -26.45 4.38
CA ALA A 663 -19.09 -25.13 4.68
C ALA A 663 -20.26 -24.81 3.73
N ARG A 664 -21.37 -24.34 4.28
CA ARG A 664 -22.47 -23.69 3.58
C ARG A 664 -22.59 -22.25 4.08
N ILE A 665 -22.47 -21.32 3.18
CA ILE A 665 -22.40 -19.90 3.48
C ILE A 665 -23.53 -19.16 2.75
N GLY A 666 -24.59 -18.82 3.47
CA GLY A 666 -25.59 -17.86 3.01
C GLY A 666 -25.00 -16.45 2.98
N ILE A 667 -25.24 -15.74 1.88
CA ILE A 667 -24.62 -14.42 1.62
C ILE A 667 -24.74 -13.48 2.84
N VAL A 668 -23.62 -12.81 3.13
CA VAL A 668 -23.48 -11.76 4.13
C VAL A 668 -23.31 -10.42 3.41
N ASP A 669 -24.10 -9.42 3.79
CA ASP A 669 -24.01 -8.07 3.21
C ASP A 669 -23.03 -7.15 3.95
N LYS A 670 -22.85 -7.39 5.27
CA LYS A 670 -21.96 -6.61 6.13
C LYS A 670 -21.29 -7.55 7.17
N ILE A 671 -20.02 -7.32 7.41
CA ILE A 671 -19.29 -7.96 8.50
C ILE A 671 -18.86 -6.87 9.48
N PHE A 672 -19.25 -7.02 10.74
CA PHE A 672 -18.87 -6.12 11.82
C PHE A 672 -18.14 -6.89 12.91
N THR A 673 -17.04 -6.33 13.37
CA THR A 673 -16.28 -6.91 14.47
C THR A 673 -15.99 -5.87 15.53
N ARG A 674 -16.23 -6.25 16.78
CA ARG A 674 -15.70 -5.58 17.96
C ARG A 674 -14.86 -6.61 18.72
N VAL A 675 -13.59 -6.75 18.34
CA VAL A 675 -12.64 -7.75 18.86
C VAL A 675 -11.34 -7.06 19.29
N GLY A 676 -10.98 -7.19 20.57
CA GLY A 676 -9.76 -6.61 21.13
C GLY A 676 -9.92 -5.14 21.55
N ALA A 677 -9.12 -4.69 22.54
CA ALA A 677 -9.03 -3.29 22.92
C ALA A 677 -8.04 -2.56 21.99
N SER A 678 -8.51 -1.56 21.27
CA SER A 678 -7.64 -0.62 20.58
C SER A 678 -7.47 0.63 21.42
N ASP A 679 -6.35 0.74 22.12
CA ASP A 679 -5.99 1.98 22.82
C ASP A 679 -5.65 3.06 21.78
N ASN A 680 -6.54 4.02 21.60
CA ASN A 680 -6.28 5.20 20.78
C ASN A 680 -5.78 6.36 21.67
N ILE A 681 -4.64 6.16 22.31
CA ILE A 681 -4.01 7.11 23.23
C ILE A 681 -3.79 8.49 22.55
N SER A 682 -3.65 8.49 21.21
CA SER A 682 -3.35 9.71 20.45
C SER A 682 -4.52 10.72 20.37
N LEU A 683 -5.77 10.30 20.63
CA LEU A 683 -6.94 11.19 20.63
C LEU A 683 -7.44 11.50 22.06
N GLY A 684 -6.83 10.92 23.12
CA GLY A 684 -7.23 11.14 24.51
C GLY A 684 -8.61 10.56 24.85
N GLU A 685 -9.15 9.65 24.02
CA GLU A 685 -10.44 8.99 24.24
C GLU A 685 -10.28 7.83 25.22
N SER A 686 -11.23 7.68 26.13
CA SER A 686 -11.32 6.52 27.01
C SER A 686 -11.55 5.25 26.18
N THR A 687 -10.89 4.13 26.54
CA THR A 687 -11.08 2.81 25.92
C THR A 687 -12.55 2.40 25.88
N PHE A 688 -13.32 2.72 26.93
CA PHE A 688 -14.76 2.48 26.99
C PHE A 688 -15.54 3.34 25.99
N MET A 689 -15.15 4.62 25.79
CA MET A 689 -15.81 5.48 24.79
C MET A 689 -15.58 4.98 23.37
N VAL A 690 -14.37 4.54 23.06
CA VAL A 690 -14.06 3.91 21.76
C VAL A 690 -14.91 2.66 21.57
N GLU A 691 -15.00 1.79 22.58
CA GLU A 691 -15.82 0.60 22.56
C GLU A 691 -17.30 0.90 22.30
N MET A 692 -17.85 1.88 22.98
CA MET A 692 -19.26 2.28 22.80
C MET A 692 -19.50 2.93 21.43
N THR A 693 -18.55 3.68 20.90
CA THR A 693 -18.63 4.27 19.56
C THR A 693 -18.63 3.19 18.48
N GLU A 694 -17.76 2.17 18.60
CA GLU A 694 -17.73 1.01 17.70
C GLU A 694 -19.05 0.22 17.77
N ALA A 695 -19.56 -0.07 18.98
CA ALA A 695 -20.84 -0.75 19.17
C ALA A 695 -22.02 0.04 18.60
N ALA A 696 -22.05 1.36 18.80
CA ALA A 696 -23.07 2.24 18.23
C ALA A 696 -23.04 2.24 16.71
N ASN A 697 -21.84 2.29 16.11
CA ASN A 697 -21.69 2.19 14.66
C ASN A 697 -22.25 0.86 14.11
N ILE A 698 -21.98 -0.25 14.77
CA ILE A 698 -22.53 -1.56 14.42
C ILE A 698 -24.06 -1.55 14.48
N LEU A 699 -24.63 -1.15 15.61
CA LEU A 699 -26.07 -1.20 15.86
C LEU A 699 -26.88 -0.27 14.93
N ASN A 700 -26.33 0.89 14.56
CA ASN A 700 -26.95 1.81 13.63
C ASN A 700 -26.90 1.34 12.17
N ASN A 701 -25.98 0.44 11.82
CA ASN A 701 -25.75 0.00 10.45
C ASN A 701 -26.09 -1.47 10.19
N VAL A 702 -26.42 -2.27 11.21
CA VAL A 702 -26.71 -3.69 11.10
C VAL A 702 -27.96 -3.96 10.22
N THR A 703 -27.96 -5.10 9.52
CA THR A 703 -29.09 -5.63 8.73
C THR A 703 -29.35 -7.09 9.11
N THR A 704 -30.42 -7.66 8.65
CA THR A 704 -30.73 -9.09 8.86
C THR A 704 -29.73 -10.04 8.21
N ARG A 705 -29.01 -9.61 7.17
CA ARG A 705 -27.97 -10.40 6.49
C ARG A 705 -26.56 -10.12 7.02
N SER A 706 -26.42 -9.30 8.03
CA SER A 706 -25.11 -8.99 8.62
C SER A 706 -24.56 -10.17 9.45
N LEU A 707 -23.23 -10.25 9.51
CA LEU A 707 -22.50 -11.07 10.48
C LEU A 707 -21.86 -10.14 11.51
N VAL A 708 -22.21 -10.31 12.78
CA VAL A 708 -21.74 -9.47 13.89
C VAL A 708 -20.91 -10.29 14.87
N LEU A 709 -19.75 -9.79 15.24
CA LEU A 709 -18.82 -10.42 16.16
C LEU A 709 -18.52 -9.47 17.32
N PHE A 710 -19.01 -9.78 18.51
CA PHE A 710 -18.69 -9.08 19.72
C PHE A 710 -17.78 -9.91 20.63
N ASP A 711 -16.69 -9.34 21.08
CA ASP A 711 -15.73 -9.95 21.98
C ASP A 711 -15.55 -9.09 23.23
N GLU A 712 -15.96 -9.63 24.38
CA GLU A 712 -15.82 -9.04 25.70
C GLU A 712 -16.40 -7.60 25.82
N LEU A 713 -17.56 -7.35 25.23
CA LEU A 713 -18.22 -6.04 25.27
C LEU A 713 -18.66 -5.67 26.70
N GLY A 714 -18.48 -4.41 27.11
CA GLY A 714 -18.83 -3.89 28.42
C GLY A 714 -17.74 -3.99 29.49
N ARG A 715 -16.51 -4.40 29.10
CA ARG A 715 -15.39 -4.62 30.04
C ARG A 715 -14.74 -3.33 30.56
N GLY A 716 -14.93 -2.21 29.89
CA GLY A 716 -14.31 -0.92 30.21
C GLY A 716 -15.03 -0.10 31.30
N THR A 717 -16.09 -0.62 31.94
CA THR A 717 -16.90 0.06 32.94
C THR A 717 -17.17 -0.84 34.14
N SER A 718 -18.06 -0.42 35.03
CA SER A 718 -18.48 -1.26 36.18
C SER A 718 -19.14 -2.55 35.69
N THR A 719 -18.99 -3.65 36.44
CA THR A 719 -19.51 -4.97 36.04
C THR A 719 -21.00 -4.93 35.71
N TYR A 720 -21.81 -4.26 36.56
CA TYR A 720 -23.26 -4.20 36.36
C TYR A 720 -23.67 -3.34 35.18
N ASP A 721 -22.98 -2.20 34.91
CA ASP A 721 -23.22 -1.40 33.72
C ASP A 721 -22.83 -2.20 32.47
N GLY A 722 -21.68 -2.89 32.49
CA GLY A 722 -21.23 -3.73 31.42
C GLY A 722 -22.19 -4.85 31.05
N ILE A 723 -22.68 -5.60 32.04
CA ILE A 723 -23.72 -6.64 31.87
C ILE A 723 -25.00 -6.04 31.29
N SER A 724 -25.46 -4.92 31.84
CA SER A 724 -26.73 -4.27 31.42
C SER A 724 -26.66 -3.83 29.96
N ILE A 725 -25.54 -3.21 29.54
CA ILE A 725 -25.31 -2.80 28.15
C ILE A 725 -25.24 -4.00 27.23
N ALA A 726 -24.47 -5.04 27.60
CA ALA A 726 -24.33 -6.26 26.81
C ALA A 726 -25.68 -6.98 26.64
N TRP A 727 -26.46 -7.09 27.71
CA TRP A 727 -27.81 -7.67 27.70
C TRP A 727 -28.74 -6.90 26.74
N ALA A 728 -28.83 -5.59 26.88
CA ALA A 728 -29.67 -4.73 26.05
C ALA A 728 -29.29 -4.79 24.56
N ILE A 729 -27.98 -4.90 24.23
CA ILE A 729 -27.50 -5.04 22.86
C ILE A 729 -27.92 -6.39 22.26
N VAL A 730 -27.77 -7.49 23.02
CA VAL A 730 -28.17 -8.83 22.58
C VAL A 730 -29.68 -8.92 22.38
N GLU A 731 -30.46 -8.35 23.31
CA GLU A 731 -31.92 -8.26 23.22
C GLU A 731 -32.36 -7.44 21.98
N TYR A 732 -31.72 -6.28 21.75
CA TYR A 732 -31.98 -5.47 20.55
C TYR A 732 -31.71 -6.25 19.26
N LEU A 733 -30.59 -6.95 19.15
CA LEU A 733 -30.24 -7.77 17.99
C LEU A 733 -31.22 -8.93 17.78
N HIS A 734 -31.78 -9.50 18.88
CA HIS A 734 -32.75 -10.58 18.80
C HIS A 734 -34.14 -10.08 18.40
N GLU A 735 -34.62 -9.01 19.01
CA GLU A 735 -36.02 -8.57 18.90
C GLU A 735 -36.27 -7.59 17.76
N HIS A 736 -35.34 -6.70 17.47
CA HIS A 736 -35.57 -5.63 16.49
C HIS A 736 -35.58 -6.14 15.03
N PRO A 737 -36.70 -6.03 14.26
CA PRO A 737 -36.89 -6.71 12.98
C PRO A 737 -35.83 -6.39 11.92
N LYS A 738 -35.22 -5.17 11.99
CA LYS A 738 -34.16 -4.75 11.04
C LYS A 738 -32.75 -5.15 11.47
N ALA A 739 -32.57 -5.63 12.70
CA ALA A 739 -31.28 -5.91 13.30
C ALA A 739 -31.04 -7.39 13.59
N GLN A 740 -31.92 -8.30 13.12
CA GLN A 740 -31.83 -9.75 13.38
C GLN A 740 -30.65 -10.41 12.65
N ALA A 741 -29.43 -9.95 12.97
CA ALA A 741 -28.18 -10.38 12.37
C ALA A 741 -27.69 -11.70 12.98
N ARG A 742 -27.00 -12.51 12.19
CA ARG A 742 -26.23 -13.67 12.66
C ARG A 742 -25.09 -13.16 13.55
N THR A 743 -25.10 -13.58 14.81
CA THR A 743 -24.20 -12.97 15.81
C THR A 743 -23.44 -14.03 16.60
N LEU A 744 -22.12 -13.84 16.72
CA LEU A 744 -21.26 -14.51 17.69
C LEU A 744 -20.91 -13.51 18.79
N PHE A 745 -21.28 -13.81 20.02
CA PHE A 745 -21.08 -12.96 21.17
C PHE A 745 -20.23 -13.68 22.23
N ALA A 746 -18.94 -13.37 22.26
CA ALA A 746 -18.01 -13.90 23.25
C ALA A 746 -18.02 -13.00 24.50
N THR A 747 -18.20 -13.59 25.68
CA THR A 747 -18.26 -12.85 26.92
C THR A 747 -17.66 -13.64 28.08
N HIS A 748 -17.31 -12.93 29.13
CA HIS A 748 -16.98 -13.50 30.45
C HIS A 748 -18.10 -13.35 31.45
N TYR A 749 -19.19 -12.67 31.06
CA TYR A 749 -20.37 -12.52 31.92
C TYR A 749 -21.23 -13.79 31.85
N HIS A 750 -21.22 -14.58 32.93
CA HIS A 750 -21.99 -15.83 33.04
C HIS A 750 -23.50 -15.58 33.12
N GLU A 751 -23.89 -14.41 33.60
CA GLU A 751 -25.28 -13.96 33.72
C GLU A 751 -25.99 -13.95 32.36
N LEU A 752 -25.28 -13.65 31.30
CA LEU A 752 -25.83 -13.66 29.93
C LEU A 752 -26.26 -15.06 29.47
N ASN A 753 -25.83 -16.14 30.15
CA ASN A 753 -26.29 -17.49 29.85
C ASN A 753 -27.81 -17.67 30.12
N GLU A 754 -28.38 -16.87 31.00
CA GLU A 754 -29.83 -16.92 31.28
C GLU A 754 -30.68 -16.47 30.11
N MET A 755 -30.10 -15.72 29.13
CA MET A 755 -30.83 -15.23 27.96
C MET A 755 -31.36 -16.39 27.08
N GLU A 756 -30.71 -17.57 27.03
CA GLU A 756 -31.18 -18.73 26.27
C GLU A 756 -32.56 -19.20 26.76
N LYS A 757 -32.89 -19.02 28.07
CA LYS A 757 -34.20 -19.43 28.65
C LYS A 757 -35.31 -18.52 28.13
N ASN A 758 -35.01 -17.23 27.91
CA ASN A 758 -36.00 -16.21 27.59
C ASN A 758 -36.10 -15.95 26.07
N PHE A 759 -35.06 -16.23 25.31
CA PHE A 759 -34.95 -15.89 23.87
C PHE A 759 -34.69 -17.14 23.04
N SER A 760 -35.63 -17.55 22.22
CA SER A 760 -35.63 -18.85 21.52
C SER A 760 -34.45 -19.04 20.55
N ARG A 761 -33.97 -17.94 19.93
CA ARG A 761 -32.90 -17.95 18.91
C ARG A 761 -31.49 -17.69 19.48
N ILE A 762 -31.38 -17.56 20.82
CA ILE A 762 -30.09 -17.49 21.50
C ILE A 762 -29.69 -18.88 21.96
N LYS A 763 -28.43 -19.24 21.74
CA LYS A 763 -27.87 -20.54 22.15
C LYS A 763 -26.52 -20.38 22.81
N ASN A 764 -26.39 -21.02 24.02
CA ASN A 764 -25.17 -20.96 24.81
C ASN A 764 -24.16 -22.02 24.40
N TYR A 765 -22.92 -21.60 24.33
CA TYR A 765 -21.75 -22.43 24.08
C TYR A 765 -20.62 -22.04 25.05
N ASN A 766 -19.70 -22.95 25.26
CA ASN A 766 -18.47 -22.66 25.96
C ASN A 766 -17.27 -23.25 25.25
N VAL A 767 -16.11 -22.61 25.43
CA VAL A 767 -14.84 -23.19 24.95
C VAL A 767 -14.25 -24.05 26.05
N SER A 768 -14.22 -25.37 25.80
CA SER A 768 -13.93 -26.38 26.80
C SER A 768 -12.51 -26.29 27.35
N VAL A 769 -12.44 -26.50 28.68
CA VAL A 769 -11.18 -26.71 29.41
C VAL A 769 -11.29 -28.00 30.19
N LYS A 770 -10.17 -28.67 30.41
CA LYS A 770 -10.08 -29.88 31.24
C LYS A 770 -9.09 -29.64 32.37
N GLU A 771 -9.55 -29.94 33.59
CA GLU A 771 -8.67 -29.95 34.76
C GLU A 771 -8.08 -31.38 34.92
N VAL A 772 -6.76 -31.47 34.98
CA VAL A 772 -6.02 -32.71 35.20
C VAL A 772 -4.93 -32.41 36.22
N ASP A 773 -4.95 -33.07 37.36
CA ASP A 773 -3.97 -32.92 38.45
C ASP A 773 -3.80 -31.46 38.93
N GLY A 774 -4.91 -30.71 39.00
CA GLY A 774 -4.90 -29.28 39.40
C GLY A 774 -4.32 -28.34 38.35
N LYS A 775 -4.06 -28.82 37.13
CA LYS A 775 -3.65 -28.00 35.98
C LYS A 775 -4.77 -27.90 34.96
N ILE A 776 -4.98 -26.72 34.42
CA ILE A 776 -5.98 -26.48 33.37
C ILE A 776 -5.32 -26.71 32.01
N ILE A 777 -5.96 -27.58 31.22
CA ILE A 777 -5.61 -27.84 29.81
C ILE A 777 -6.72 -27.18 28.97
N PHE A 778 -6.36 -26.20 28.15
CA PHE A 778 -7.28 -25.58 27.20
C PHE A 778 -7.50 -26.52 26.00
N LEU A 779 -8.69 -27.13 25.92
CA LEU A 779 -9.04 -28.02 24.83
C LEU A 779 -9.35 -27.26 23.55
N ARG A 780 -9.63 -25.94 23.64
CA ARG A 780 -9.97 -25.08 22.49
C ARG A 780 -11.12 -25.58 21.65
N LYS A 781 -11.97 -26.48 22.21
CA LYS A 781 -13.13 -27.08 21.54
C LYS A 781 -14.40 -26.42 22.01
N LEU A 782 -15.23 -25.99 21.04
CA LEU A 782 -16.54 -25.41 21.31
C LEU A 782 -17.53 -26.52 21.67
N THR A 783 -18.25 -26.37 22.77
CA THR A 783 -19.24 -27.30 23.22
C THR A 783 -20.54 -26.58 23.62
N ARG A 784 -21.66 -27.26 23.49
CA ARG A 784 -22.99 -26.76 23.82
C ARG A 784 -23.12 -26.56 25.34
N GLY A 785 -23.77 -25.48 25.77
CA GLY A 785 -23.98 -25.09 27.17
C GLY A 785 -23.06 -23.96 27.63
N GLY A 786 -23.46 -23.28 28.70
CA GLY A 786 -22.66 -22.22 29.33
C GLY A 786 -21.56 -22.76 30.25
N SER A 787 -20.54 -21.99 30.55
CA SER A 787 -19.55 -22.26 31.58
C SER A 787 -20.03 -21.60 32.88
N GLU A 788 -20.00 -22.35 33.98
CA GLU A 788 -20.38 -21.82 35.31
C GLU A 788 -19.19 -21.39 36.18
N HIS A 789 -17.95 -21.70 35.73
CA HIS A 789 -16.73 -21.44 36.49
C HIS A 789 -15.81 -20.38 35.83
N SER A 790 -15.25 -19.54 36.69
CA SER A 790 -14.21 -18.58 36.34
C SER A 790 -12.82 -19.20 36.48
N PHE A 791 -11.97 -19.08 35.50
CA PHE A 791 -10.60 -19.64 35.48
C PHE A 791 -9.50 -18.57 35.54
N GLY A 792 -9.84 -17.32 35.89
CA GLY A 792 -8.89 -16.19 35.88
C GLY A 792 -7.67 -16.40 36.78
N ILE A 793 -7.86 -16.98 37.97
CA ILE A 793 -6.77 -17.25 38.92
C ILE A 793 -5.78 -18.30 38.37
N HIS A 794 -6.29 -19.31 37.69
CA HIS A 794 -5.44 -20.32 37.04
C HIS A 794 -4.62 -19.75 35.88
N VAL A 795 -5.21 -18.83 35.13
CA VAL A 795 -4.46 -18.09 34.08
C VAL A 795 -3.33 -17.26 34.70
N ALA A 796 -3.61 -16.61 35.86
CA ALA A 796 -2.59 -15.88 36.61
C ALA A 796 -1.44 -16.79 37.09
N GLU A 797 -1.75 -18.01 37.49
CA GLU A 797 -0.73 -19.02 37.86
C GLU A 797 0.11 -19.45 36.69
N ILE A 798 -0.49 -19.73 35.53
CA ILE A 798 0.21 -20.06 34.25
C ILE A 798 1.10 -18.90 33.82
N ALA A 799 0.67 -17.65 34.00
CA ALA A 799 1.44 -16.45 33.70
C ALA A 799 2.64 -16.21 34.66
N GLY A 800 2.82 -17.08 35.68
CA GLY A 800 3.96 -16.99 36.58
C GLY A 800 3.74 -16.06 37.78
N MET A 801 2.48 -15.72 38.13
CA MET A 801 2.20 -14.92 39.31
C MET A 801 2.71 -15.62 40.59
N PRO A 802 3.24 -14.89 41.60
CA PRO A 802 3.73 -15.49 42.85
C PRO A 802 2.68 -16.40 43.52
N ARG A 803 3.09 -17.60 43.92
CA ARG A 803 2.18 -18.63 44.50
C ARG A 803 1.42 -18.17 45.73
N SER A 804 1.98 -17.24 46.52
CA SER A 804 1.31 -16.65 47.67
C SER A 804 0.07 -15.84 47.29
N ILE A 805 0.16 -15.06 46.19
CA ILE A 805 -0.96 -14.27 45.65
C ILE A 805 -2.03 -15.19 45.09
N VAL A 806 -1.64 -16.20 44.31
CA VAL A 806 -2.55 -17.19 43.71
C VAL A 806 -3.32 -17.94 44.82
N LYS A 807 -2.65 -18.38 45.90
CA LYS A 807 -3.30 -19.03 47.05
C LYS A 807 -4.28 -18.08 47.72
N ARG A 808 -3.91 -16.83 47.99
CA ARG A 808 -4.79 -15.85 48.62
C ARG A 808 -6.00 -15.54 47.74
N ALA A 809 -5.81 -15.36 46.43
CA ALA A 809 -6.89 -15.12 45.47
C ALA A 809 -7.91 -16.28 45.46
N ASN A 810 -7.45 -17.53 45.51
CA ASN A 810 -8.35 -18.70 45.63
C ASN A 810 -9.17 -18.73 46.92
N VAL A 811 -8.59 -18.28 48.02
CA VAL A 811 -9.34 -18.17 49.29
C VAL A 811 -10.43 -17.09 49.17
N ILE A 812 -10.07 -15.91 48.66
CA ILE A 812 -11.02 -14.80 48.45
C ILE A 812 -12.14 -15.20 47.48
N LEU A 813 -11.81 -15.88 46.37
CA LEU A 813 -12.84 -16.35 45.42
C LEU A 813 -13.85 -17.28 46.09
N LYS A 814 -13.39 -18.25 46.90
CA LYS A 814 -14.28 -19.16 47.63
C LYS A 814 -15.18 -18.43 48.64
N GLU A 815 -14.68 -17.41 49.31
CA GLU A 815 -15.47 -16.56 50.22
C GLU A 815 -16.57 -15.81 49.46
N LEU A 816 -16.22 -15.20 48.30
CA LEU A 816 -17.18 -14.48 47.47
C LEU A 816 -18.23 -15.38 46.79
N GLU A 817 -17.87 -16.59 46.38
CA GLU A 817 -18.78 -17.58 45.82
C GLU A 817 -19.71 -18.16 46.88
N ALA A 818 -19.25 -18.31 48.12
CA ALA A 818 -20.06 -18.77 49.26
C ALA A 818 -21.12 -17.73 49.66
N ASP A 819 -20.78 -16.44 49.65
CA ASP A 819 -21.72 -15.36 49.92
C ASP A 819 -22.84 -15.26 48.87
N ASN A 820 -22.49 -15.50 47.57
CA ASN A 820 -23.46 -15.55 46.48
C ASN A 820 -24.36 -16.81 46.51
N SER A 821 -23.91 -17.93 47.08
CA SER A 821 -24.70 -19.17 47.14
C SER A 821 -25.79 -19.17 48.26
N GLN A 822 -25.72 -18.26 49.26
CA GLN A 822 -26.76 -18.05 50.24
C GLN A 822 -27.95 -17.23 49.72
N VAL A 823 -27.83 -16.56 48.57
CA VAL A 823 -28.91 -15.86 47.87
C VAL A 823 -29.51 -16.77 46.78
N GLY A 824 -30.10 -17.88 47.23
CA GLY A 824 -30.79 -18.82 46.32
C GLY A 824 -32.03 -18.23 45.69
N SER A 825 -32.23 -18.50 44.38
CA SER A 825 -33.37 -18.22 43.50
C SER A 825 -33.59 -16.76 43.12
N VAL A 826 -32.88 -16.34 42.06
CA VAL A 826 -33.06 -14.98 41.54
C VAL A 826 -33.23 -15.01 40.02
N GLY A 827 -34.46 -15.34 39.61
CA GLY A 827 -34.93 -15.10 38.22
C GLY A 827 -35.85 -13.87 38.06
N LYS A 828 -36.45 -13.37 39.14
CA LYS A 828 -37.27 -12.14 39.12
C LYS A 828 -37.00 -11.18 40.27
N THR A 829 -36.37 -11.62 41.34
CA THR A 829 -36.11 -10.85 42.56
C THR A 829 -34.78 -10.09 42.53
N ALA A 830 -33.85 -10.42 41.62
CA ALA A 830 -32.57 -9.74 41.55
C ALA A 830 -32.70 -8.28 41.07
N ILE A 831 -33.62 -7.99 40.19
CA ILE A 831 -33.86 -6.61 39.72
C ILE A 831 -34.53 -5.78 40.84
N GLU A 832 -35.49 -6.36 41.63
CA GLU A 832 -36.11 -5.69 42.77
C GLU A 832 -35.20 -5.61 44.00
N HIS A 833 -34.28 -6.56 44.20
CA HIS A 833 -33.27 -6.50 45.28
C HIS A 833 -32.09 -5.59 44.93
N LEU A 834 -31.72 -5.44 43.66
CA LEU A 834 -30.71 -4.49 43.21
C LEU A 834 -31.10 -3.02 43.46
N GLU A 835 -32.41 -2.70 43.47
CA GLU A 835 -32.87 -1.38 43.88
C GLU A 835 -32.85 -1.17 45.42
N LYS A 836 -32.94 -2.24 46.21
CA LYS A 836 -32.93 -2.15 47.69
C LYS A 836 -31.54 -2.30 48.32
N SER A 837 -30.55 -2.87 47.62
CA SER A 837 -29.16 -2.99 48.11
C SER A 837 -28.26 -1.87 47.69
N ARG A 838 -28.81 -0.77 47.19
CA ARG A 838 -28.03 0.43 46.79
C ARG A 838 -27.27 1.12 47.91
N GLU A 839 -27.52 0.72 49.18
CA GLU A 839 -26.84 1.35 50.32
C GLU A 839 -25.75 0.51 51.01
N GLY A 840 -25.46 -0.73 50.56
CA GLY A 840 -24.63 -1.59 51.41
C GLY A 840 -23.41 -2.30 50.78
N VAL A 841 -23.28 -2.42 49.46
CA VAL A 841 -22.27 -3.33 48.84
C VAL A 841 -21.21 -2.62 48.01
N GLN A 842 -21.35 -1.34 47.75
CA GLN A 842 -20.35 -0.57 47.00
C GLN A 842 -19.07 -0.24 47.80
N LEU A 843 -18.98 -0.67 49.02
CA LEU A 843 -17.97 -0.20 49.99
C LEU A 843 -16.92 -1.23 50.39
N SER A 844 -17.03 -2.46 49.95
CA SER A 844 -16.17 -3.51 50.51
C SER A 844 -14.89 -3.78 49.76
N PHE A 845 -14.70 -3.27 48.53
CA PHE A 845 -13.52 -3.63 47.70
C PHE A 845 -12.36 -2.62 47.71
N PHE A 846 -12.57 -1.40 48.26
CA PHE A 846 -11.51 -0.37 48.36
C PHE A 846 -11.54 0.41 49.69
N GLN A 847 -12.05 -0.18 50.76
CA GLN A 847 -11.80 0.33 52.10
C GLN A 847 -10.87 -0.63 52.82
N LEU A 848 -9.60 -0.55 52.59
CA LEU A 848 -8.64 -0.49 53.66
C LEU A 848 -8.94 0.85 54.37
N ASP A 849 -9.95 0.86 55.21
CA ASP A 849 -10.12 1.90 56.20
C ASP A 849 -8.99 1.72 57.23
N ASP A 850 -7.86 2.30 56.89
CA ASP A 850 -6.86 2.64 57.88
C ASP A 850 -7.54 3.72 58.78
N PRO A 851 -7.80 3.41 60.05
CA PRO A 851 -8.43 4.37 60.97
C PRO A 851 -7.69 5.71 61.00
N VAL A 852 -6.39 5.69 60.77
CA VAL A 852 -5.48 6.86 60.68
C VAL A 852 -5.82 7.73 59.47
N LEU A 853 -6.05 7.14 58.31
CA LEU A 853 -6.42 7.87 57.08
C LEU A 853 -7.82 8.46 57.15
N THR A 854 -8.76 7.79 57.80
CA THR A 854 -10.11 8.29 58.09
C THR A 854 -10.07 9.49 59.03
N GLN A 855 -9.28 9.42 60.11
CA GLN A 855 -9.10 10.53 61.07
C GLN A 855 -8.45 11.75 60.40
N ILE A 856 -7.48 11.56 59.53
CA ILE A 856 -6.83 12.63 58.75
C ILE A 856 -7.81 13.27 57.75
N ARG A 857 -8.65 12.47 57.11
CA ARG A 857 -9.68 12.98 56.19
C ARG A 857 -10.68 13.86 56.92
N ASP A 858 -11.16 13.40 58.07
CA ASP A 858 -12.18 14.11 58.87
C ASP A 858 -11.59 15.40 59.46
N GLU A 859 -10.34 15.40 59.91
CA GLU A 859 -9.61 16.60 60.32
C GLU A 859 -9.45 17.61 59.17
N ILE A 860 -9.11 17.17 57.96
CA ILE A 860 -8.96 18.04 56.80
C ILE A 860 -10.30 18.61 56.32
N LEU A 861 -11.36 17.79 56.29
CA LEU A 861 -12.73 18.22 55.95
C LEU A 861 -13.35 19.20 56.96
N GLY A 862 -12.94 19.15 58.23
CA GLY A 862 -13.37 20.06 59.28
C GLY A 862 -12.65 21.39 59.30
N LEU A 863 -11.61 21.61 58.44
CA LEU A 863 -10.83 22.85 58.42
C LEU A 863 -11.49 23.93 57.56
N ASP A 864 -11.81 25.06 58.11
CA ASP A 864 -12.15 26.28 57.35
C ASP A 864 -10.87 27.04 56.94
N VAL A 865 -10.34 26.65 55.79
CA VAL A 865 -9.04 27.16 55.25
C VAL A 865 -9.06 28.68 55.07
N ASN A 866 -10.23 29.29 54.85
CA ASN A 866 -10.31 30.75 54.55
C ASN A 866 -10.19 31.63 55.84
N ASN A 867 -10.40 31.04 57.04
CA ASN A 867 -10.36 31.75 58.30
C ASN A 867 -9.16 31.37 59.18
N LEU A 868 -8.21 30.56 58.67
CA LEU A 868 -6.98 30.20 59.39
C LEU A 868 -5.87 31.23 59.19
N THR A 869 -5.25 31.62 60.28
CA THR A 869 -3.98 32.37 60.21
C THR A 869 -2.81 31.46 59.77
N PRO A 870 -1.72 32.01 59.20
CA PRO A 870 -0.57 31.18 58.75
C PRO A 870 0.03 30.32 59.87
N VAL A 871 -0.01 30.75 61.11
CA VAL A 871 0.51 30.00 62.28
C VAL A 871 -0.45 28.85 62.65
N GLU A 872 -1.73 29.10 62.63
CA GLU A 872 -2.74 28.07 62.89
C GLU A 872 -2.73 27.00 61.80
N ALA A 873 -2.55 27.37 60.53
CA ALA A 873 -2.44 26.40 59.42
C ALA A 873 -1.18 25.54 59.62
N LEU A 874 -0.06 26.08 60.04
CA LEU A 874 1.17 25.35 60.31
C LEU A 874 1.03 24.39 61.51
N ASN A 875 0.32 24.81 62.55
CA ASN A 875 0.02 23.95 63.70
C ASN A 875 -0.90 22.80 63.31
N LYS A 876 -1.94 23.05 62.53
CA LYS A 876 -2.85 22.01 62.03
C LYS A 876 -2.16 21.01 61.11
N LEU A 877 -1.28 21.46 60.20
CA LEU A 877 -0.45 20.56 59.39
C LEU A 877 0.48 19.70 60.24
N ASN A 878 1.03 20.27 61.33
CA ASN A 878 1.87 19.51 62.27
C ASN A 878 1.09 18.48 63.08
N ASP A 879 -0.18 18.78 63.44
CA ASP A 879 -1.07 17.81 64.10
C ASP A 879 -1.48 16.69 63.19
N ILE A 880 -1.82 16.97 61.91
CA ILE A 880 -2.08 15.94 60.88
C ILE A 880 -0.84 15.05 60.66
N LYS A 881 0.36 15.65 60.69
CA LYS A 881 1.63 14.93 60.57
C LYS A 881 1.89 14.01 61.80
N LYS A 882 1.48 14.41 62.99
CA LYS A 882 1.56 13.55 64.19
C LYS A 882 0.63 12.36 64.13
N ILE A 883 -0.57 12.52 63.58
CA ILE A 883 -1.51 11.40 63.33
C ILE A 883 -0.94 10.38 62.39
N LEU A 884 -0.15 10.81 61.39
CA LEU A 884 0.55 9.91 60.46
C LEU A 884 1.70 9.12 61.11
N ASN A 885 2.34 9.65 62.16
CA ASN A 885 3.54 9.08 62.77
C ASN A 885 3.28 8.41 64.13
N GLY A 886 2.06 8.44 64.59
CA GLY A 886 1.62 7.85 65.89
C GLY A 886 1.12 6.47 65.71
#